data_017fb35654fb2133d8c756c6f101c505
#
_entry.id   017fb35654fb2133d8c756c6f101c505
#
_cell.length_a   1.000
_cell.length_b   1.000
_cell.length_c   1.000
_cell.angle_alpha   90.00
_cell.angle_beta   90.00
_cell.angle_gamma   90.00
#
_symmetry.space_group_name_H-M   'P 1'
#
loop_
_entity.id
_entity.type
_entity.pdbx_description
1 polymer ?
#
loop_
_entity_poly.entity_id
_entity_poly.type
_entity_poly.pdbx_seq_one_letter_code
_entity_poly.pdbx_strand_id
1 'polypeptide(L)'
;DILVTNFSMLNVSLMRSLEDGLWEKTRSWLEASTDNVFTLVIDELHGYRGTQGSEVALVLRSFLSRIGLTPDHPQLRIIAASASLDAGPEGRLYLSEFFGAPPDSFAVLPGAPTLPSPGRISVRAVEQQVADRRSPQPTLGDTDLAESIAAACLEDGKVVARSLDEIYRTAFDTEPSDDVASWVFDGIASAAPSNVRFPLRAHLLIRQVRGLWACSDPDCGSDQRTLGRLYERPVGRCECGARVLEVLYCDRCGDVSLGGYVADASDDPGRSRWSLASTPADPDQAGRPSRNQPYGKYMWLRLGEQPAMLEGLGSAHSWTHQGVKFEFTPAEYDPATGMLKEARKKKSGALMLSHSGSAGRVPALPSRCPNCAASGGSQKKDAFSDGRVRSPIRAHASGATVTSQVVIERLFRHLGEGQARKAILFTDSRDDAADAAGRIAQNHHRDSVRQACVSEARSPGAAVDLLEVGAHDQASVPPERLAEFEVAKQAYTDAFVALRLLARGAQISPEEQAAIDAMRRSGGRITWPELADGVARRLAHRGVNPVGPSALAARTLARRGLSWWCFVAPPTDGAGRAEWQQYSKNENQGVREDRDGLLNFKIGEVLFGAGGRDLESLGLGWVEPAAEPQSDAPGLSTIQTRELRRTAVRILGQSNRYPGAWNEGAEGPGEVLRLYLRRLGEREPATGPNDLLTWIEDDLRTSEAVGSAGWSLEPSGLRVAVDGLA
;
A
#
# COMPACT_ATOMS: atom_id res chain seq x y z
N ASP A 1 -17.21 -13.68 -41.48
CA ASP A 1 -16.62 -13.86 -40.16
C ASP A 1 -16.32 -12.50 -39.55
N ILE A 2 -16.26 -12.43 -38.22
CA ILE A 2 -15.94 -11.23 -37.47
C ILE A 2 -14.66 -11.49 -36.64
N LEU A 3 -13.66 -10.61 -36.79
CA LEU A 3 -12.45 -10.61 -35.99
C LEU A 3 -12.46 -9.39 -35.07
N VAL A 4 -12.38 -9.61 -33.75
CA VAL A 4 -12.23 -8.55 -32.74
C VAL A 4 -10.83 -8.64 -32.19
N THR A 5 -10.06 -7.56 -32.29
CA THR A 5 -8.65 -7.52 -31.85
C THR A 5 -8.28 -6.10 -31.46
N ASN A 6 -7.13 -5.94 -30.81
CA ASN A 6 -6.50 -4.63 -30.59
C ASN A 6 -5.30 -4.45 -31.51
N PHE A 7 -4.81 -3.21 -31.66
CA PHE A 7 -3.73 -2.92 -32.60
C PHE A 7 -2.43 -3.67 -32.30
N SER A 8 -2.11 -3.88 -31.02
CA SER A 8 -0.90 -4.61 -30.63
C SER A 8 -0.97 -6.07 -31.06
N MET A 9 -2.12 -6.71 -30.85
CA MET A 9 -2.33 -8.10 -31.31
C MET A 9 -2.38 -8.20 -32.83
N LEU A 10 -2.98 -7.21 -33.50
CA LEU A 10 -2.96 -7.13 -34.97
C LEU A 10 -1.52 -7.03 -35.47
N ASN A 11 -0.70 -6.17 -34.88
CA ASN A 11 0.71 -6.04 -35.25
C ASN A 11 1.48 -7.34 -35.03
N VAL A 12 1.28 -8.02 -33.91
CA VAL A 12 1.90 -9.33 -33.63
C VAL A 12 1.45 -10.37 -34.70
N SER A 13 0.16 -10.41 -35.04
CA SER A 13 -0.39 -11.38 -35.99
C SER A 13 0.12 -11.14 -37.41
N LEU A 14 0.46 -9.91 -37.76
CA LEU A 14 1.08 -9.59 -39.06
C LEU A 14 2.56 -10.05 -39.16
N MET A 15 3.22 -10.22 -38.02
CA MET A 15 4.62 -10.67 -37.93
C MET A 15 4.77 -12.20 -37.83
N ARG A 16 3.69 -12.92 -37.54
CA ARG A 16 3.74 -14.37 -37.28
C ARG A 16 3.17 -15.14 -38.46
N SER A 17 3.83 -16.22 -38.82
CA SER A 17 3.37 -17.11 -39.90
C SER A 17 2.13 -17.96 -39.54
N LEU A 18 1.79 -18.01 -38.24
CA LEU A 18 0.65 -18.79 -37.75
C LEU A 18 -0.69 -18.30 -38.33
N GLU A 19 -0.81 -17.00 -38.52
CA GLU A 19 -2.02 -16.34 -38.99
C GLU A 19 -2.03 -16.10 -40.52
N ASP A 20 -0.97 -16.49 -41.25
CA ASP A 20 -0.88 -16.30 -42.74
C ASP A 20 -2.07 -16.90 -43.47
N GLY A 21 -2.51 -18.09 -43.08
CA GLY A 21 -3.66 -18.73 -43.66
C GLY A 21 -4.99 -17.98 -43.50
N LEU A 22 -5.13 -17.13 -42.45
CA LEU A 22 -6.27 -16.25 -42.25
C LEU A 22 -6.27 -15.11 -43.28
N TRP A 23 -5.10 -14.49 -43.45
CA TRP A 23 -4.92 -13.36 -44.35
C TRP A 23 -5.06 -13.81 -45.81
N GLU A 24 -4.50 -14.94 -46.19
CA GLU A 24 -4.62 -15.53 -47.54
C GLU A 24 -6.07 -15.89 -47.89
N LYS A 25 -6.81 -16.51 -46.97
CA LYS A 25 -8.23 -16.79 -47.18
C LYS A 25 -9.07 -15.53 -47.30
N THR A 26 -8.79 -14.49 -46.53
CA THR A 26 -9.48 -13.21 -46.60
C THR A 26 -9.21 -12.56 -47.96
N ARG A 27 -7.94 -12.57 -48.41
CA ARG A 27 -7.55 -12.05 -49.71
C ARG A 27 -8.23 -12.81 -50.86
N SER A 28 -8.16 -14.14 -50.85
CA SER A 28 -8.79 -14.99 -51.87
C SER A 28 -10.32 -14.79 -51.92
N TRP A 29 -10.96 -14.56 -50.78
CA TRP A 29 -12.38 -14.24 -50.72
C TRP A 29 -12.69 -12.89 -51.36
N LEU A 30 -11.86 -11.86 -51.11
CA LEU A 30 -12.02 -10.55 -51.78
C LEU A 30 -11.81 -10.64 -53.26
N GLU A 31 -10.83 -11.40 -53.76
CA GLU A 31 -10.54 -11.61 -55.17
C GLU A 31 -11.64 -12.41 -55.88
N ALA A 32 -12.41 -13.22 -55.18
CA ALA A 32 -13.44 -14.08 -55.72
C ALA A 32 -14.68 -13.31 -56.26
N SER A 33 -14.98 -12.13 -55.75
CA SER A 33 -16.10 -11.28 -56.20
C SER A 33 -15.89 -9.82 -55.80
N THR A 34 -16.20 -8.92 -56.72
CA THR A 34 -16.22 -7.47 -56.43
C THR A 34 -17.31 -7.05 -55.45
N ASP A 35 -18.31 -7.91 -55.20
CA ASP A 35 -19.38 -7.67 -54.23
C ASP A 35 -18.94 -7.99 -52.77
N ASN A 36 -17.82 -8.65 -52.61
CA ASN A 36 -17.26 -8.94 -51.32
C ASN A 36 -16.62 -7.68 -50.73
N VAL A 37 -17.15 -7.19 -49.61
CA VAL A 37 -16.71 -5.96 -48.96
C VAL A 37 -16.09 -6.28 -47.60
N PHE A 38 -14.84 -5.85 -47.40
CA PHE A 38 -14.17 -5.88 -46.13
C PHE A 38 -14.55 -4.64 -45.29
N THR A 39 -15.10 -4.85 -44.12
CA THR A 39 -15.44 -3.73 -43.21
C THR A 39 -14.42 -3.65 -42.06
N LEU A 40 -13.70 -2.55 -42.02
CA LEU A 40 -12.78 -2.21 -40.93
C LEU A 40 -13.51 -1.29 -39.96
N VAL A 41 -13.64 -1.73 -38.68
CA VAL A 41 -14.27 -0.94 -37.65
C VAL A 41 -13.19 -0.50 -36.64
N ILE A 42 -13.06 0.81 -36.41
CA ILE A 42 -12.14 1.41 -35.45
C ILE A 42 -12.98 2.10 -34.39
N ASP A 43 -12.88 1.61 -33.17
CA ASP A 43 -13.52 2.22 -32.01
C ASP A 43 -12.56 3.17 -31.29
N GLU A 44 -13.10 4.20 -30.61
CA GLU A 44 -12.35 5.20 -29.86
C GLU A 44 -11.21 5.86 -30.66
N LEU A 45 -11.47 6.24 -31.91
CA LEU A 45 -10.48 6.80 -32.84
C LEU A 45 -9.71 8.01 -32.25
N HIS A 46 -10.34 8.78 -31.36
CA HIS A 46 -9.72 9.92 -30.70
C HIS A 46 -8.54 9.55 -29.78
N GLY A 47 -8.41 8.29 -29.39
CA GLY A 47 -7.26 7.76 -28.63
C GLY A 47 -5.98 7.64 -29.45
N TYR A 48 -6.07 7.63 -30.78
CA TYR A 48 -4.92 7.42 -31.68
C TYR A 48 -4.38 8.76 -32.19
N ARG A 49 -3.60 9.47 -31.32
CA ARG A 49 -2.98 10.76 -31.63
C ARG A 49 -1.46 10.72 -31.46
N GLY A 50 -0.75 11.65 -32.10
CA GLY A 50 0.69 11.76 -32.02
C GLY A 50 1.43 10.54 -32.54
N THR A 51 2.57 10.17 -31.95
CA THR A 51 3.42 9.06 -32.38
C THR A 51 2.68 7.73 -32.38
N GLN A 52 1.87 7.47 -31.37
CA GLN A 52 1.07 6.25 -31.29
C GLN A 52 0.01 6.18 -32.38
N GLY A 53 -0.61 7.30 -32.71
CA GLY A 53 -1.56 7.38 -33.82
C GLY A 53 -0.92 7.05 -35.17
N SER A 54 0.27 7.58 -35.42
CA SER A 54 1.05 7.28 -36.64
C SER A 54 1.45 5.81 -36.72
N GLU A 55 1.85 5.19 -35.60
CA GLU A 55 2.16 3.76 -35.52
C GLU A 55 0.95 2.92 -35.91
N VAL A 56 -0.21 3.19 -35.32
CA VAL A 56 -1.45 2.47 -35.58
C VAL A 56 -1.87 2.64 -37.05
N ALA A 57 -1.78 3.84 -37.60
CA ALA A 57 -2.06 4.10 -39.02
C ALA A 57 -1.17 3.26 -39.95
N LEU A 58 0.12 3.12 -39.65
CA LEU A 58 1.04 2.29 -40.42
C LEU A 58 0.73 0.79 -40.28
N VAL A 59 0.38 0.32 -39.08
CA VAL A 59 -0.05 -1.08 -38.87
C VAL A 59 -1.32 -1.39 -39.69
N LEU A 60 -2.30 -0.48 -39.68
CA LEU A 60 -3.52 -0.66 -40.49
C LEU A 60 -3.22 -0.69 -41.97
N ARG A 61 -2.35 0.16 -42.51
CA ARG A 61 -1.94 0.14 -43.91
C ARG A 61 -1.21 -1.14 -44.27
N SER A 62 -0.33 -1.62 -43.40
CA SER A 62 0.36 -2.90 -43.55
C SER A 62 -0.63 -4.06 -43.60
N PHE A 63 -1.62 -4.04 -42.71
CA PHE A 63 -2.70 -5.03 -42.69
C PHE A 63 -3.53 -5.02 -43.96
N LEU A 64 -4.01 -3.85 -44.42
CA LEU A 64 -4.78 -3.72 -45.66
C LEU A 64 -3.97 -4.25 -46.85
N SER A 65 -2.71 -3.86 -46.97
CA SER A 65 -1.81 -4.38 -48.00
C SER A 65 -1.67 -5.90 -47.98
N ARG A 66 -1.62 -6.51 -46.79
CA ARG A 66 -1.54 -7.97 -46.64
C ARG A 66 -2.75 -8.70 -47.20
N ILE A 67 -3.94 -8.13 -47.05
CA ILE A 67 -5.19 -8.69 -47.61
C ILE A 67 -5.49 -8.19 -49.03
N GLY A 68 -4.59 -7.45 -49.66
CA GLY A 68 -4.69 -7.00 -51.04
C GLY A 68 -5.55 -5.75 -51.26
N LEU A 69 -5.79 -4.94 -50.21
CA LEU A 69 -6.56 -3.71 -50.26
C LEU A 69 -5.67 -2.47 -50.15
N THR A 70 -6.06 -1.41 -50.86
CA THR A 70 -5.56 -0.04 -50.65
C THR A 70 -6.58 0.76 -49.83
N PRO A 71 -6.19 1.89 -49.17
CA PRO A 71 -7.11 2.70 -48.40
C PRO A 71 -8.32 3.25 -49.14
N ASP A 72 -8.21 3.40 -50.47
CA ASP A 72 -9.24 3.87 -51.41
C ASP A 72 -9.92 2.74 -52.19
N HIS A 73 -9.66 1.47 -51.83
CA HIS A 73 -10.18 0.33 -52.55
C HIS A 73 -11.72 0.25 -52.44
N PRO A 74 -12.47 0.01 -53.54
CA PRO A 74 -13.93 -0.02 -53.52
C PRO A 74 -14.53 -1.14 -52.65
N GLN A 75 -13.79 -2.21 -52.39
CA GLN A 75 -14.18 -3.31 -51.50
C GLN A 75 -13.84 -3.03 -50.03
N LEU A 76 -13.26 -1.87 -49.68
CA LEU A 76 -13.00 -1.48 -48.33
C LEU A 76 -14.08 -0.52 -47.81
N ARG A 77 -14.66 -0.86 -46.68
CA ARG A 77 -15.53 0.04 -45.92
C ARG A 77 -14.90 0.32 -44.54
N ILE A 78 -14.69 1.59 -44.23
CA ILE A 78 -14.17 2.00 -42.94
C ILE A 78 -15.31 2.62 -42.13
N ILE A 79 -15.48 2.16 -40.88
CA ILE A 79 -16.39 2.73 -39.89
C ILE A 79 -15.56 3.09 -38.70
N ALA A 80 -15.58 4.33 -38.25
CA ALA A 80 -14.86 4.78 -37.08
C ALA A 80 -15.79 5.49 -36.10
N ALA A 81 -15.67 5.17 -34.80
CA ALA A 81 -16.35 5.86 -33.71
C ALA A 81 -15.37 6.76 -32.96
N SER A 82 -15.81 7.96 -32.59
CA SER A 82 -15.02 8.92 -31.84
C SER A 82 -15.90 9.83 -31.03
N ALA A 83 -15.51 10.09 -29.79
CA ALA A 83 -16.23 11.03 -28.91
C ALA A 83 -15.91 12.50 -29.19
N SER A 84 -14.80 12.80 -29.89
CA SER A 84 -14.28 14.18 -30.00
C SER A 84 -13.75 14.55 -31.39
N LEU A 85 -14.19 13.85 -32.44
CA LEU A 85 -13.82 14.20 -33.81
C LEU A 85 -14.61 15.41 -34.30
N ASP A 86 -13.89 16.43 -34.77
CA ASP A 86 -14.54 17.56 -35.45
C ASP A 86 -15.06 17.16 -36.79
N ALA A 87 -16.28 17.59 -37.14
CA ALA A 87 -16.89 17.35 -38.46
C ALA A 87 -16.38 18.31 -39.55
N GLY A 88 -15.58 19.31 -39.19
CA GLY A 88 -15.01 20.30 -40.08
C GLY A 88 -13.81 19.82 -40.88
N PRO A 89 -13.13 20.73 -41.58
CA PRO A 89 -12.00 20.41 -42.45
C PRO A 89 -10.83 19.73 -41.72
N GLU A 90 -10.55 20.14 -40.48
CA GLU A 90 -9.46 19.58 -39.68
C GLU A 90 -9.71 18.10 -39.32
N GLY A 91 -10.95 17.78 -38.93
CA GLY A 91 -11.32 16.38 -38.65
C GLY A 91 -11.24 15.50 -39.88
N ARG A 92 -11.65 16.01 -41.08
CA ARG A 92 -11.52 15.26 -42.34
C ARG A 92 -10.06 15.10 -42.75
N LEU A 93 -9.21 16.11 -42.53
CA LEU A 93 -7.78 16.00 -42.76
C LEU A 93 -7.15 14.93 -41.87
N TYR A 94 -7.48 14.91 -40.57
CA TYR A 94 -7.03 13.86 -39.64
C TYR A 94 -7.46 12.46 -40.12
N LEU A 95 -8.70 12.28 -40.58
CA LEU A 95 -9.18 11.00 -41.13
C LEU A 95 -8.38 10.59 -42.38
N SER A 96 -8.12 11.55 -43.25
CA SER A 96 -7.34 11.33 -44.46
C SER A 96 -5.90 10.90 -44.15
N GLU A 97 -5.24 11.58 -43.22
CA GLU A 97 -3.88 11.25 -42.82
C GLU A 97 -3.81 9.90 -42.10
N PHE A 98 -4.76 9.61 -41.23
CA PHE A 98 -4.80 8.38 -40.46
C PHE A 98 -5.09 7.16 -41.35
N PHE A 99 -6.15 7.20 -42.16
CA PHE A 99 -6.55 6.07 -43.01
C PHE A 99 -5.85 6.03 -44.36
N GLY A 100 -5.35 7.15 -44.86
CA GLY A 100 -4.71 7.25 -46.16
C GLY A 100 -5.68 7.36 -47.35
N ALA A 101 -6.96 7.66 -47.12
CA ALA A 101 -7.98 7.87 -48.12
C ALA A 101 -8.26 9.38 -48.30
N PRO A 102 -8.80 9.82 -49.46
CA PRO A 102 -9.09 11.23 -49.74
C PRO A 102 -10.05 11.84 -48.67
N PRO A 103 -9.87 13.12 -48.25
CA PRO A 103 -10.68 13.75 -47.22
C PRO A 103 -12.19 13.74 -47.54
N ASP A 104 -12.54 13.89 -48.84
CA ASP A 104 -13.91 13.94 -49.29
C ASP A 104 -14.60 12.56 -49.34
N SER A 105 -13.86 11.46 -49.14
CA SER A 105 -14.43 10.12 -49.05
C SER A 105 -15.08 9.82 -47.72
N PHE A 106 -14.85 10.67 -46.68
CA PHE A 106 -15.39 10.47 -45.35
C PHE A 106 -16.72 11.23 -45.13
N ALA A 107 -17.76 10.49 -44.77
CA ALA A 107 -18.98 11.05 -44.21
C ALA A 107 -18.89 11.11 -42.67
N VAL A 108 -18.76 12.29 -42.09
CA VAL A 108 -18.79 12.49 -40.67
C VAL A 108 -20.22 12.72 -40.20
N LEU A 109 -20.72 11.85 -39.31
CA LEU A 109 -22.06 11.91 -38.75
C LEU A 109 -21.95 12.42 -37.32
N PRO A 110 -22.11 13.74 -37.06
CA PRO A 110 -22.04 14.27 -35.72
C PRO A 110 -23.26 13.83 -34.93
N GLY A 111 -23.01 13.39 -33.68
CA GLY A 111 -24.09 13.19 -32.72
C GLY A 111 -24.62 14.53 -32.22
N ALA A 112 -25.94 14.66 -32.05
CA ALA A 112 -26.53 15.78 -31.35
C ALA A 112 -26.71 15.41 -29.86
N PRO A 113 -26.00 16.07 -28.93
CA PRO A 113 -26.19 15.79 -27.53
C PRO A 113 -27.59 16.22 -27.09
N THR A 114 -28.29 15.36 -26.35
CA THR A 114 -29.49 15.77 -25.65
C THR A 114 -29.05 16.56 -24.42
N LEU A 115 -29.38 17.85 -24.37
CA LEU A 115 -29.05 18.70 -23.27
C LEU A 115 -30.14 18.64 -22.18
N PRO A 116 -29.78 18.64 -20.89
CA PRO A 116 -30.76 18.71 -19.82
C PRO A 116 -31.35 20.12 -19.71
N SER A 117 -32.61 20.16 -19.30
CA SER A 117 -33.33 21.44 -19.04
C SER A 117 -32.98 21.95 -17.66
N PRO A 118 -32.77 23.27 -17.52
CA PRO A 118 -32.52 23.87 -16.21
C PRO A 118 -33.70 23.61 -15.25
N GLY A 119 -33.44 23.13 -14.07
CA GLY A 119 -34.42 22.94 -13.01
C GLY A 119 -33.74 23.19 -11.64
N ARG A 120 -34.53 23.50 -10.62
CA ARG A 120 -34.04 23.62 -9.25
C ARG A 120 -34.77 22.65 -8.33
N ILE A 121 -34.00 22.02 -7.47
CA ILE A 121 -34.46 21.07 -6.46
C ILE A 121 -34.78 21.86 -5.19
N SER A 122 -36.01 21.73 -4.71
CA SER A 122 -36.40 22.38 -3.45
C SER A 122 -35.90 21.57 -2.26
N VAL A 123 -34.96 22.15 -1.50
CA VAL A 123 -34.41 21.54 -0.27
C VAL A 123 -35.54 21.22 0.71
N ARG A 124 -36.46 22.18 0.94
CA ARG A 124 -37.59 21.98 1.84
C ARG A 124 -38.50 20.80 1.45
N ALA A 125 -38.70 20.59 0.15
CA ALA A 125 -39.52 19.46 -0.33
C ALA A 125 -38.82 18.14 -0.10
N VAL A 126 -37.48 18.08 -0.25
CA VAL A 126 -36.67 16.91 0.05
C VAL A 126 -36.67 16.62 1.56
N GLU A 127 -36.45 17.65 2.40
CA GLU A 127 -36.49 17.51 3.86
C GLU A 127 -37.82 16.90 4.36
N GLN A 128 -38.93 17.30 3.78
CA GLN A 128 -40.24 16.76 4.13
C GLN A 128 -40.33 15.26 3.75
N GLN A 129 -39.78 14.86 2.61
CA GLN A 129 -39.76 13.44 2.20
C GLN A 129 -38.83 12.58 3.05
N VAL A 130 -37.67 13.13 3.44
CA VAL A 130 -36.77 12.50 4.38
C VAL A 130 -37.43 12.29 5.75
N ALA A 131 -38.13 13.36 6.26
CA ALA A 131 -38.85 13.29 7.53
C ALA A 131 -40.00 12.25 7.50
N ASP A 132 -40.69 12.13 6.38
CA ASP A 132 -41.73 11.11 6.15
C ASP A 132 -41.18 9.70 5.96
N ARG A 133 -39.85 9.50 6.04
CA ARG A 133 -39.12 8.23 5.80
C ARG A 133 -39.46 7.60 4.45
N ARG A 134 -39.71 8.37 3.43
CA ARG A 134 -39.94 7.88 2.08
C ARG A 134 -38.64 7.40 1.45
N SER A 135 -38.74 6.33 0.67
CA SER A 135 -37.59 5.88 -0.12
C SER A 135 -37.23 6.92 -1.18
N PRO A 136 -35.93 7.15 -1.46
CA PRO A 136 -35.49 8.07 -2.51
C PRO A 136 -36.10 7.67 -3.86
N GLN A 137 -36.52 8.68 -4.63
CA GLN A 137 -37.07 8.52 -5.99
C GLN A 137 -36.24 9.34 -6.97
N PRO A 138 -36.16 8.97 -8.26
CA PRO A 138 -35.43 9.77 -9.26
C PRO A 138 -36.13 11.10 -9.57
N THR A 139 -37.38 11.24 -9.18
CA THR A 139 -38.16 12.47 -9.33
C THR A 139 -38.76 12.94 -8.01
N LEU A 140 -38.89 14.24 -7.84
CA LEU A 140 -39.54 14.88 -6.70
C LEU A 140 -40.71 15.71 -7.24
N GLY A 141 -41.93 15.19 -7.16
CA GLY A 141 -43.07 15.79 -7.88
C GLY A 141 -42.81 15.75 -9.39
N ASP A 142 -42.90 16.93 -10.02
CA ASP A 142 -42.62 17.08 -11.47
C ASP A 142 -41.13 17.34 -11.77
N THR A 143 -40.28 17.46 -10.75
CA THR A 143 -38.86 17.75 -10.90
C THR A 143 -38.08 16.45 -11.13
N ASP A 144 -37.41 16.32 -12.28
CA ASP A 144 -36.44 15.28 -12.52
C ASP A 144 -35.10 15.64 -11.81
N LEU A 145 -34.77 14.92 -10.75
CA LEU A 145 -33.60 15.21 -9.94
C LEU A 145 -32.30 15.02 -10.75
N ALA A 146 -32.24 13.99 -11.58
CA ALA A 146 -31.07 13.71 -12.40
C ALA A 146 -30.88 14.77 -13.48
N GLU A 147 -31.98 15.25 -14.10
CA GLU A 147 -31.93 16.31 -15.10
C GLU A 147 -31.48 17.64 -14.47
N SER A 148 -31.96 17.99 -13.27
CA SER A 148 -31.57 19.18 -12.54
C SER A 148 -30.06 19.17 -12.18
N ILE A 149 -29.57 18.04 -11.70
CA ILE A 149 -28.12 17.86 -11.42
C ILE A 149 -27.30 17.93 -12.72
N ALA A 150 -27.77 17.29 -13.80
CA ALA A 150 -27.10 17.34 -15.09
C ALA A 150 -27.06 18.76 -15.68
N ALA A 151 -28.15 19.53 -15.53
CA ALA A 151 -28.19 20.92 -15.94
C ALA A 151 -27.23 21.83 -15.16
N ALA A 152 -26.98 21.53 -13.89
CA ALA A 152 -25.95 22.21 -13.09
C ALA A 152 -24.52 21.96 -13.62
N CYS A 153 -24.31 20.91 -14.41
CA CYS A 153 -23.04 20.56 -15.05
C CYS A 153 -22.90 21.13 -16.46
N LEU A 154 -23.79 22.01 -16.94
CA LEU A 154 -23.69 22.64 -18.25
C LEU A 154 -22.84 23.91 -18.20
N GLU A 155 -21.96 24.06 -19.20
CA GLU A 155 -21.19 25.27 -19.48
C GLU A 155 -21.09 25.42 -21.00
N ASP A 156 -21.59 26.55 -21.52
CA ASP A 156 -21.62 26.86 -22.95
C ASP A 156 -22.19 25.73 -23.84
N GLY A 157 -23.25 25.07 -23.37
CA GLY A 157 -23.90 23.97 -24.07
C GLY A 157 -23.13 22.64 -24.07
N LYS A 158 -22.09 22.53 -23.25
CA LYS A 158 -21.31 21.29 -23.04
C LYS A 158 -21.45 20.82 -21.61
N VAL A 159 -21.47 19.49 -21.42
CA VAL A 159 -21.45 18.91 -20.08
C VAL A 159 -20.01 18.89 -19.58
N VAL A 160 -19.78 19.51 -18.43
CA VAL A 160 -18.47 19.56 -17.77
C VAL A 160 -18.56 18.96 -16.35
N ALA A 161 -17.44 18.45 -15.86
CA ALA A 161 -17.37 17.99 -14.47
C ALA A 161 -17.36 19.22 -13.54
N ARG A 162 -18.24 19.21 -12.53
CA ARG A 162 -18.35 20.24 -11.50
C ARG A 162 -18.07 19.66 -10.12
N SER A 163 -17.57 20.50 -9.21
CA SER A 163 -17.50 20.14 -7.79
C SER A 163 -18.90 20.03 -7.19
N LEU A 164 -19.04 19.26 -6.09
CA LEU A 164 -20.31 19.15 -5.39
C LEU A 164 -20.82 20.51 -4.92
N ASP A 165 -19.95 21.39 -4.43
CA ASP A 165 -20.31 22.75 -3.99
C ASP A 165 -20.88 23.60 -5.14
N GLU A 166 -20.36 23.46 -6.36
CA GLU A 166 -20.90 24.16 -7.54
C GLU A 166 -22.25 23.58 -7.95
N ILE A 167 -22.40 22.26 -7.90
CA ILE A 167 -23.66 21.57 -8.17
C ILE A 167 -24.72 22.00 -7.13
N TYR A 168 -24.37 22.03 -5.84
CA TYR A 168 -25.30 22.43 -4.79
C TYR A 168 -25.83 23.88 -5.01
N ARG A 169 -24.92 24.80 -5.27
CA ARG A 169 -25.31 26.21 -5.54
C ARG A 169 -26.17 26.40 -6.79
N THR A 170 -26.07 25.51 -7.77
CA THR A 170 -26.75 25.66 -9.06
C THR A 170 -28.02 24.81 -9.13
N ALA A 171 -27.99 23.57 -8.66
CA ALA A 171 -29.12 22.65 -8.77
C ALA A 171 -30.16 22.81 -7.65
N PHE A 172 -29.76 23.30 -6.46
CA PHE A 172 -30.67 23.45 -5.33
C PHE A 172 -31.09 24.90 -5.16
N ASP A 173 -32.27 25.10 -4.60
CA ASP A 173 -32.82 26.45 -4.29
C ASP A 173 -32.09 27.11 -3.13
N THR A 174 -31.64 26.31 -2.15
CA THR A 174 -30.80 26.69 -1.02
C THR A 174 -29.73 25.62 -0.83
N GLU A 175 -28.69 25.91 -0.04
CA GLU A 175 -27.61 24.92 0.23
C GLU A 175 -28.20 23.74 1.01
N PRO A 176 -28.09 22.49 0.48
CA PRO A 176 -28.64 21.31 1.12
C PRO A 176 -27.76 20.85 2.28
N SER A 177 -28.38 20.25 3.31
CA SER A 177 -27.62 19.43 4.28
C SER A 177 -27.09 18.13 3.62
N ASP A 178 -26.10 17.51 4.26
CA ASP A 178 -25.55 16.24 3.78
C ASP A 178 -26.61 15.14 3.64
N ASP A 179 -27.59 15.09 4.54
CA ASP A 179 -28.69 14.14 4.50
C ASP A 179 -29.60 14.37 3.29
N VAL A 180 -29.92 15.62 2.98
CA VAL A 180 -30.72 16.00 1.81
C VAL A 180 -30.00 15.68 0.52
N ALA A 181 -28.73 16.05 0.44
CA ALA A 181 -27.90 15.73 -0.73
C ALA A 181 -27.78 14.22 -0.95
N SER A 182 -27.46 13.46 0.11
CA SER A 182 -27.37 12.01 0.03
C SER A 182 -28.68 11.38 -0.43
N TRP A 183 -29.82 11.83 0.09
CA TRP A 183 -31.12 11.31 -0.32
C TRP A 183 -31.39 11.52 -1.83
N VAL A 184 -31.03 12.69 -2.38
CA VAL A 184 -31.18 12.98 -3.82
C VAL A 184 -30.27 12.07 -4.66
N PHE A 185 -28.99 11.98 -4.31
CA PHE A 185 -28.03 11.14 -5.05
C PHE A 185 -28.36 9.65 -4.94
N ASP A 186 -28.82 9.18 -3.78
CA ASP A 186 -29.28 7.80 -3.58
C ASP A 186 -30.51 7.48 -4.44
N GLY A 187 -31.42 8.45 -4.60
CA GLY A 187 -32.59 8.32 -5.47
C GLY A 187 -32.19 8.13 -6.93
N ILE A 188 -31.23 8.92 -7.40
CA ILE A 188 -30.72 8.81 -8.77
C ILE A 188 -29.94 7.50 -8.96
N ALA A 189 -29.10 7.14 -8.00
CA ALA A 189 -28.27 5.93 -8.06
C ALA A 189 -29.07 4.64 -7.97
N SER A 190 -30.17 4.65 -7.23
CA SER A 190 -31.05 3.49 -7.04
C SER A 190 -32.02 3.26 -8.18
N ALA A 191 -32.18 4.24 -9.06
CA ALA A 191 -33.10 4.14 -10.18
C ALA A 191 -32.58 3.16 -11.26
N ALA A 192 -33.50 2.42 -11.89
CA ALA A 192 -33.13 1.59 -13.02
C ALA A 192 -32.57 2.45 -14.16
N PRO A 193 -31.52 1.99 -14.89
CA PRO A 193 -30.90 2.79 -15.99
C PRO A 193 -31.91 3.26 -17.05
N SER A 194 -33.01 2.53 -17.27
CA SER A 194 -34.09 2.91 -18.17
C SER A 194 -34.92 4.09 -17.69
N ASN A 195 -34.88 4.38 -16.38
CA ASN A 195 -35.69 5.43 -15.74
C ASN A 195 -34.89 6.71 -15.48
N VAL A 196 -33.60 6.73 -15.79
CA VAL A 196 -32.74 7.91 -15.61
C VAL A 196 -32.24 8.36 -16.98
N ARG A 197 -32.79 9.46 -17.45
CA ARG A 197 -32.39 10.04 -18.75
C ARG A 197 -30.97 10.61 -18.73
N PHE A 198 -30.53 11.16 -17.62
CA PHE A 198 -29.19 11.72 -17.39
C PHE A 198 -28.48 11.00 -16.26
N PRO A 199 -27.74 9.89 -16.53
CA PRO A 199 -27.04 9.16 -15.51
C PRO A 199 -25.84 9.96 -14.99
N LEU A 200 -25.66 9.94 -13.66
CA LEU A 200 -24.54 10.60 -13.00
C LEU A 200 -23.30 9.71 -13.01
N ARG A 201 -22.13 10.36 -13.15
CA ARG A 201 -20.81 9.74 -12.99
C ARG A 201 -19.98 10.61 -12.06
N ALA A 202 -19.39 9.99 -11.04
CA ALA A 202 -18.48 10.67 -10.15
C ALA A 202 -17.03 10.45 -10.59
N HIS A 203 -16.25 11.53 -10.67
CA HIS A 203 -14.82 11.50 -10.93
C HIS A 203 -14.10 11.76 -9.61
N LEU A 204 -13.46 10.72 -9.04
CA LEU A 204 -12.64 10.83 -7.86
C LEU A 204 -11.19 11.09 -8.27
N LEU A 205 -10.74 12.32 -8.08
CA LEU A 205 -9.34 12.69 -8.33
C LEU A 205 -8.51 12.42 -7.09
N ILE A 206 -7.69 11.38 -7.15
CA ILE A 206 -6.82 11.00 -6.05
C ILE A 206 -5.42 11.54 -6.33
N ARG A 207 -4.98 12.53 -5.54
CA ARG A 207 -3.59 13.00 -5.55
C ARG A 207 -2.79 12.30 -4.46
N GLN A 208 -1.56 11.92 -4.80
CA GLN A 208 -0.58 11.54 -3.79
C GLN A 208 -0.31 12.74 -2.88
N VAL A 209 -0.22 12.50 -1.57
CA VAL A 209 0.49 13.42 -0.69
C VAL A 209 1.96 13.32 -1.08
N ARG A 210 2.50 14.37 -1.71
CA ARG A 210 3.85 14.37 -2.28
C ARG A 210 4.95 14.67 -1.27
N GLY A 211 4.61 15.02 -0.07
CA GLY A 211 5.54 15.34 0.98
C GLY A 211 4.84 15.99 2.18
N LEU A 212 5.62 16.22 3.20
CA LEU A 212 5.31 17.07 4.34
C LEU A 212 6.49 18.02 4.48
N TRP A 213 6.21 19.28 4.73
CA TRP A 213 7.25 20.29 4.90
C TRP A 213 7.15 20.88 6.31
N ALA A 214 8.27 21.34 6.84
CA ALA A 214 8.32 21.98 8.15
C ALA A 214 9.15 23.26 8.11
N CYS A 215 8.78 24.19 8.96
CA CYS A 215 9.65 25.29 9.30
C CYS A 215 10.94 24.75 9.89
N SER A 216 12.07 25.20 9.39
CA SER A 216 13.39 24.76 9.81
C SER A 216 13.89 25.43 11.10
N ASP A 217 13.09 26.33 11.67
CA ASP A 217 13.35 26.91 12.97
C ASP A 217 12.60 26.10 14.04
N PRO A 218 13.33 25.37 14.93
CA PRO A 218 12.70 24.56 15.97
C PRO A 218 11.94 25.41 16.99
N ASP A 219 12.30 26.67 17.17
CA ASP A 219 11.65 27.59 18.11
C ASP A 219 10.36 28.22 17.54
N CYS A 220 10.03 27.93 16.28
CA CYS A 220 8.80 28.36 15.64
C CYS A 220 7.57 27.53 16.06
N GLY A 221 6.78 28.08 16.91
CA GLY A 221 5.59 27.43 17.49
C GLY A 221 5.79 27.12 18.96
N SER A 222 4.69 26.90 19.69
CA SER A 222 4.75 26.55 21.11
C SER A 222 5.33 25.12 21.28
N ASP A 223 6.22 24.94 22.21
CA ASP A 223 6.68 23.70 22.84
C ASP A 223 7.69 22.81 22.09
N GLN A 224 8.93 22.82 22.59
CA GLN A 224 9.99 21.78 22.57
C GLN A 224 9.94 20.76 21.39
N ARG A 225 9.79 21.23 20.16
CA ARG A 225 9.76 20.38 18.98
C ARG A 225 11.13 20.33 18.30
N THR A 226 11.41 19.24 17.63
CA THR A 226 12.59 19.11 16.78
C THR A 226 12.48 19.95 15.50
N LEU A 227 11.25 20.26 15.08
CA LEU A 227 10.89 21.03 13.90
C LEU A 227 9.81 22.06 14.24
N GLY A 228 9.77 23.16 13.52
CA GLY A 228 8.72 24.17 13.64
C GLY A 228 7.40 23.75 12.99
N ARG A 229 6.59 24.74 12.59
CA ARG A 229 5.24 24.53 12.01
C ARG A 229 5.28 23.64 10.77
N LEU A 230 4.32 22.71 10.65
CA LEU A 230 4.17 21.79 9.52
C LEU A 230 3.30 22.38 8.40
N TYR A 231 3.60 21.98 7.16
CA TYR A 231 2.92 22.42 5.93
C TYR A 231 2.63 21.21 5.03
N GLU A 232 1.44 21.19 4.43
CA GLU A 232 1.01 20.14 3.47
C GLU A 232 1.57 20.35 2.06
N ARG A 233 2.15 21.51 1.80
CA ARG A 233 2.70 21.91 0.50
C ARG A 233 4.01 22.67 0.69
N PRO A 234 4.88 22.68 -0.32
CA PRO A 234 6.11 23.47 -0.25
C PRO A 234 5.76 24.97 -0.17
N VAL A 235 6.25 25.60 0.89
CA VAL A 235 6.17 27.05 1.10
C VAL A 235 7.58 27.55 1.23
N GLY A 236 7.92 28.64 0.58
CA GLY A 236 9.29 29.17 0.56
C GLY A 236 9.76 29.65 1.93
N ARG A 237 8.88 30.26 2.72
CA ARG A 237 9.14 30.77 4.08
C ARG A 237 7.96 30.58 5.00
N CYS A 238 8.26 30.33 6.26
CA CYS A 238 7.30 30.35 7.35
C CYS A 238 6.94 31.79 7.72
N GLU A 239 5.84 31.99 8.44
CA GLU A 239 5.44 33.30 8.99
C GLU A 239 6.50 33.90 9.93
N CYS A 240 7.30 33.04 10.63
CA CYS A 240 8.42 33.50 11.44
C CYS A 240 9.64 33.99 10.60
N GLY A 241 9.58 33.88 9.28
CA GLY A 241 10.67 34.27 8.36
C GLY A 241 11.65 33.16 8.01
N ALA A 242 11.65 32.04 8.72
CA ALA A 242 12.53 30.90 8.46
C ALA A 242 12.17 30.15 7.19
N ARG A 243 13.13 29.43 6.61
CA ARG A 243 12.91 28.54 5.46
C ARG A 243 12.05 27.34 5.86
N VAL A 244 11.20 26.92 4.94
CA VAL A 244 10.44 25.68 5.06
C VAL A 244 11.12 24.63 4.19
N LEU A 245 11.37 23.44 4.74
CA LEU A 245 12.06 22.34 4.08
C LEU A 245 11.27 21.06 4.14
N GLU A 246 11.54 20.10 3.25
CA GLU A 246 10.89 18.81 3.21
C GLU A 246 11.22 17.99 4.46
N VAL A 247 10.21 17.42 5.10
CA VAL A 247 10.36 16.53 6.27
C VAL A 247 10.71 15.12 5.79
N LEU A 248 11.81 14.62 6.31
CA LEU A 248 12.31 13.28 6.07
C LEU A 248 12.34 12.51 7.39
N TYR A 249 12.16 11.20 7.33
CA TYR A 249 12.20 10.35 8.51
C TYR A 249 12.90 9.03 8.22
N CYS A 250 13.51 8.43 9.23
CA CYS A 250 14.01 7.08 9.15
C CYS A 250 12.86 6.07 9.25
N ASP A 251 12.73 5.17 8.29
CA ASP A 251 11.68 4.15 8.26
C ASP A 251 11.84 3.04 9.32
N ARG A 252 12.93 3.09 10.09
CA ARG A 252 13.24 2.12 11.16
C ARG A 252 13.02 2.66 12.56
N CYS A 253 13.54 3.84 12.84
CA CYS A 253 13.49 4.41 14.18
C CYS A 253 12.66 5.69 14.31
N GLY A 254 12.11 6.19 13.20
CA GLY A 254 11.32 7.42 13.19
C GLY A 254 12.12 8.72 13.35
N ASP A 255 13.47 8.66 13.45
CA ASP A 255 14.30 9.87 13.56
C ASP A 255 14.03 10.83 12.42
N VAL A 256 13.78 12.10 12.77
CA VAL A 256 13.32 13.12 11.83
C VAL A 256 14.50 13.95 11.35
N SER A 257 14.51 14.25 10.07
CA SER A 257 15.49 15.11 9.40
C SER A 257 14.80 15.99 8.36
N LEU A 258 15.54 16.92 7.79
CA LEU A 258 15.05 17.81 6.74
C LEU A 258 15.82 17.59 5.44
N GLY A 259 15.20 17.95 4.34
CA GLY A 259 15.83 17.99 3.04
C GLY A 259 15.41 19.22 2.25
N GLY A 260 16.33 19.78 1.50
CA GLY A 260 16.07 20.96 0.69
C GLY A 260 16.78 20.95 -0.64
N TYR A 261 16.14 21.53 -1.63
CA TYR A 261 16.74 21.80 -2.92
C TYR A 261 17.77 22.94 -2.79
N VAL A 262 18.87 22.81 -3.48
CA VAL A 262 19.88 23.86 -3.54
C VAL A 262 19.39 24.97 -4.47
N ALA A 263 19.23 26.16 -3.92
CA ALA A 263 18.66 27.30 -4.65
C ALA A 263 19.63 27.94 -5.64
N ASP A 264 20.93 27.75 -5.41
CA ASP A 264 21.97 28.37 -6.27
C ASP A 264 22.41 27.41 -7.38
N ALA A 265 22.51 27.92 -8.61
CA ALA A 265 22.84 27.15 -9.80
C ALA A 265 24.36 26.87 -9.99
N SER A 266 25.20 27.19 -9.02
CA SER A 266 26.65 27.03 -9.20
C SER A 266 27.09 25.56 -9.06
N ASP A 267 27.71 25.02 -10.10
CA ASP A 267 28.29 23.67 -10.16
C ASP A 267 29.75 23.62 -9.67
N ASP A 268 30.13 24.45 -8.70
CA ASP A 268 31.49 24.49 -8.15
C ASP A 268 31.79 23.22 -7.33
N PRO A 269 32.73 22.35 -7.77
CA PRO A 269 33.09 21.12 -7.05
C PRO A 269 33.72 21.34 -5.68
N GLY A 270 34.22 22.54 -5.40
CA GLY A 270 34.83 22.96 -4.10
C GLY A 270 33.83 23.60 -3.15
N ARG A 271 32.55 23.55 -3.45
CA ARG A 271 31.51 24.24 -2.69
C ARG A 271 31.34 23.67 -1.27
N SER A 272 31.41 24.56 -0.29
CA SER A 272 31.23 24.25 1.13
C SER A 272 29.98 24.91 1.75
N ARG A 273 29.13 25.55 0.93
CA ARG A 273 27.93 26.28 1.37
C ARG A 273 26.79 26.05 0.40
N TRP A 274 25.59 25.83 0.93
CA TRP A 274 24.36 25.56 0.16
C TRP A 274 23.21 26.38 0.72
N SER A 275 22.52 27.15 -0.12
CA SER A 275 21.26 27.79 0.24
C SER A 275 20.11 26.85 -0.08
N LEU A 276 19.32 26.43 0.91
CA LEU A 276 18.27 25.44 0.78
C LEU A 276 16.89 26.08 0.59
N ALA A 277 16.09 25.46 -0.27
CA ALA A 277 14.72 25.86 -0.56
C ALA A 277 13.78 24.63 -0.56
N SER A 278 12.47 24.88 -0.40
CA SER A 278 11.44 23.86 -0.45
C SER A 278 11.14 23.33 -1.86
N THR A 279 11.49 24.12 -2.89
CA THR A 279 11.24 23.80 -4.31
C THR A 279 12.54 23.92 -5.11
N PRO A 280 12.72 23.11 -6.16
CA PRO A 280 13.89 23.20 -7.02
C PRO A 280 13.87 24.49 -7.83
N ALA A 281 15.05 25.06 -8.06
CA ALA A 281 15.25 26.16 -9.00
C ALA A 281 15.20 25.67 -10.46
N ASP A 282 15.61 24.43 -10.70
CA ASP A 282 15.59 23.76 -12.01
C ASP A 282 14.28 22.99 -12.21
N PRO A 283 13.46 23.32 -13.21
CA PRO A 283 12.22 22.62 -13.51
C PRO A 283 12.39 21.10 -13.77
N ASP A 284 13.53 20.67 -14.29
CA ASP A 284 13.81 19.26 -14.58
C ASP A 284 13.95 18.41 -13.29
N GLN A 285 14.14 19.05 -12.16
CA GLN A 285 14.17 18.41 -10.85
C GLN A 285 12.78 18.34 -10.20
N ALA A 286 11.85 19.14 -10.70
CA ALA A 286 10.47 19.14 -10.24
C ALA A 286 9.82 17.78 -10.51
N GLY A 287 9.22 17.19 -9.47
CA GLY A 287 8.56 15.89 -9.57
C GLY A 287 9.46 14.67 -9.35
N ARG A 288 10.78 14.82 -9.29
CA ARG A 288 11.66 13.73 -8.86
C ARG A 288 11.62 13.58 -7.33
N PRO A 289 11.35 12.38 -6.79
CA PRO A 289 11.40 12.15 -5.36
C PRO A 289 12.77 12.49 -4.76
N SER A 290 12.83 12.97 -3.52
CA SER A 290 14.07 13.27 -2.80
C SER A 290 15.10 12.14 -2.82
N ARG A 291 14.65 10.88 -2.77
CA ARG A 291 15.50 9.68 -2.89
C ARG A 291 16.25 9.54 -4.22
N ASN A 292 15.79 10.23 -5.26
CA ASN A 292 16.37 10.19 -6.60
C ASN A 292 17.17 11.47 -6.92
N GLN A 293 17.31 12.38 -5.96
CA GLN A 293 18.04 13.63 -6.14
C GLN A 293 19.55 13.40 -5.96
N PRO A 294 20.40 14.05 -6.79
CA PRO A 294 21.85 14.00 -6.60
C PRO A 294 22.29 14.97 -5.51
N TYR A 295 23.41 14.61 -4.87
CA TYR A 295 24.10 15.48 -3.93
C TYR A 295 24.49 16.82 -4.60
N GLY A 296 24.40 17.91 -3.88
CA GLY A 296 24.66 19.25 -4.39
C GLY A 296 23.49 19.89 -5.16
N LYS A 297 22.50 19.11 -5.60
CA LYS A 297 21.20 19.62 -6.10
C LYS A 297 20.09 19.51 -5.04
N TYR A 298 20.26 18.59 -4.13
CA TYR A 298 19.44 18.39 -2.93
C TYR A 298 20.36 18.03 -1.77
N MET A 299 20.10 18.56 -0.58
CA MET A 299 20.92 18.33 0.60
C MET A 299 20.06 17.81 1.74
N TRP A 300 20.58 16.81 2.42
CA TRP A 300 20.02 16.26 3.65
C TRP A 300 20.69 16.94 4.86
N LEU A 301 19.89 17.29 5.87
CA LEU A 301 20.36 17.77 7.15
C LEU A 301 19.49 17.27 8.31
N ARG A 302 20.07 17.09 9.47
CA ARG A 302 19.38 16.81 10.72
C ARG A 302 19.65 17.93 11.71
N LEU A 303 18.59 18.51 12.26
CA LEU A 303 18.69 19.53 13.31
C LEU A 303 18.74 18.89 14.70
N GLY A 304 19.26 19.63 15.67
CA GLY A 304 19.41 19.23 17.07
C GLY A 304 20.76 18.60 17.39
N GLU A 305 20.90 18.13 18.62
CA GLU A 305 22.14 17.52 19.12
C GLU A 305 22.54 16.30 18.30
N GLN A 306 23.85 16.04 18.23
CA GLN A 306 24.37 14.86 17.56
C GLN A 306 23.80 13.61 18.24
N PRO A 307 23.30 12.61 17.48
CA PRO A 307 22.87 11.36 18.06
C PRO A 307 24.01 10.71 18.86
N ALA A 308 23.72 10.22 20.07
CA ALA A 308 24.69 9.57 20.94
C ALA A 308 25.46 8.43 20.27
N MET A 309 24.87 7.81 19.24
CA MET A 309 25.50 6.82 18.41
C MET A 309 26.75 7.34 17.67
N LEU A 310 26.76 8.60 17.31
CA LEU A 310 27.93 9.20 16.65
C LEU A 310 29.08 9.48 17.63
N GLU A 311 28.84 9.52 18.93
CA GLU A 311 29.88 9.75 19.94
C GLU A 311 30.68 8.49 20.27
N GLY A 312 30.09 7.27 20.12
CA GLY A 312 30.70 5.99 20.50
C GLY A 312 31.30 5.13 19.36
N LEU A 313 31.07 5.49 18.10
CA LEU A 313 31.40 4.65 16.94
C LEU A 313 32.47 5.29 16.07
N GLY A 314 33.72 5.30 16.47
CA GLY A 314 34.85 5.94 15.75
C GLY A 314 34.91 5.72 14.22
N SER A 315 34.37 4.61 13.69
CA SER A 315 34.33 4.32 12.23
C SER A 315 32.93 4.30 11.61
N ALA A 316 31.88 4.36 12.39
CA ALA A 316 30.50 4.31 11.85
C ALA A 316 29.98 5.66 11.33
N HIS A 317 30.73 6.71 11.56
CA HIS A 317 30.46 8.03 10.97
C HIS A 317 30.70 8.06 9.47
N SER A 318 31.53 7.15 8.95
CA SER A 318 31.88 7.10 7.54
C SER A 318 31.76 5.70 6.98
N TRP A 319 31.41 5.61 5.71
CA TRP A 319 31.36 4.37 4.95
C TRP A 319 31.78 4.62 3.51
N THR A 320 32.32 3.60 2.85
CA THR A 320 32.71 3.68 1.45
C THR A 320 31.76 2.86 0.61
N HIS A 321 31.33 3.41 -0.51
CA HIS A 321 30.51 2.72 -1.50
C HIS A 321 30.95 3.16 -2.90
N GLN A 322 31.28 2.20 -3.77
CA GLN A 322 31.74 2.45 -5.16
C GLN A 322 32.85 3.51 -5.27
N GLY A 323 33.83 3.48 -4.38
CA GLY A 323 34.94 4.41 -4.39
C GLY A 323 34.64 5.81 -3.81
N VAL A 324 33.40 6.05 -3.40
CA VAL A 324 33.01 7.29 -2.70
C VAL A 324 32.95 7.02 -1.20
N LYS A 325 33.68 7.81 -0.43
CA LYS A 325 33.58 7.84 1.02
C LYS A 325 32.52 8.82 1.45
N PHE A 326 31.54 8.36 2.18
CA PHE A 326 30.48 9.18 2.80
C PHE A 326 30.76 9.35 4.28
N GLU A 327 30.36 10.51 4.81
CA GLU A 327 30.55 10.84 6.22
C GLU A 327 29.42 11.73 6.73
N PHE A 328 28.99 11.52 7.97
CA PHE A 328 28.15 12.48 8.67
C PHE A 328 29.02 13.56 9.30
N THR A 329 28.87 14.79 8.83
CA THR A 329 29.69 15.92 9.23
C THR A 329 28.88 16.92 10.05
N PRO A 330 29.44 17.45 11.15
CA PRO A 330 28.82 18.57 11.87
C PRO A 330 28.58 19.76 10.95
N ALA A 331 27.40 20.37 11.04
CA ALA A 331 27.00 21.46 10.17
C ALA A 331 26.46 22.66 10.97
N GLU A 332 26.57 23.84 10.38
CA GLU A 332 25.86 25.03 10.81
C GLU A 332 24.75 25.31 9.81
N TYR A 333 23.54 25.51 10.31
CA TYR A 333 22.37 25.84 9.51
C TYR A 333 21.72 27.11 10.06
N ASP A 334 21.45 28.05 9.16
CA ASP A 334 20.73 29.29 9.48
C ASP A 334 19.29 29.18 8.93
N PRO A 335 18.29 29.08 9.79
CA PRO A 335 16.90 28.96 9.36
C PRO A 335 16.39 30.16 8.55
N ALA A 336 16.87 31.37 8.84
CA ALA A 336 16.39 32.58 8.18
C ALA A 336 16.82 32.66 6.71
N THR A 337 18.04 32.26 6.42
CA THR A 337 18.62 32.29 5.05
C THR A 337 18.54 30.95 4.33
N GLY A 338 18.38 29.84 5.07
CA GLY A 338 18.49 28.49 4.55
C GLY A 338 19.94 28.05 4.29
N MET A 339 20.91 28.76 4.80
CA MET A 339 22.32 28.51 4.54
C MET A 339 22.81 27.33 5.36
N LEU A 340 23.25 26.29 4.68
CA LEU A 340 23.89 25.10 5.24
C LEU A 340 25.39 25.15 4.90
N LYS A 341 26.26 24.94 5.89
CA LYS A 341 27.71 24.82 5.71
C LYS A 341 28.31 23.86 6.73
N GLU A 342 29.47 23.30 6.41
CA GLU A 342 30.22 22.49 7.37
C GLU A 342 30.63 23.31 8.59
N ALA A 343 30.48 22.72 9.79
CA ALA A 343 30.90 23.40 11.02
C ALA A 343 32.37 23.18 11.28
N ARG A 344 33.06 24.24 11.73
CA ARG A 344 34.45 24.16 12.16
C ARG A 344 34.64 23.49 13.53
N LYS A 345 33.59 23.39 14.33
CA LYS A 345 33.58 22.79 15.69
C LYS A 345 32.85 21.44 15.69
N LYS A 346 33.33 20.49 16.47
CA LYS A 346 32.74 19.15 16.60
C LYS A 346 31.32 19.16 17.19
N LYS A 347 30.95 20.15 18.01
CA LYS A 347 29.59 20.32 18.53
C LYS A 347 28.91 21.45 17.74
N SER A 348 27.94 21.11 16.95
CA SER A 348 27.11 22.04 16.17
C SER A 348 25.65 21.62 16.27
N GLY A 349 24.74 22.58 16.09
CA GLY A 349 23.29 22.35 16.17
C GLY A 349 22.71 21.62 14.97
N ALA A 350 23.53 21.12 14.03
CA ALA A 350 23.07 20.37 12.87
C ALA A 350 24.10 19.33 12.40
N LEU A 351 23.62 18.36 11.62
CA LEU A 351 24.41 17.32 10.98
C LEU A 351 24.06 17.28 9.50
N MET A 352 25.05 17.09 8.63
CA MET A 352 24.86 16.95 7.18
C MET A 352 25.58 15.71 6.66
N LEU A 353 25.21 15.28 5.46
CA LEU A 353 25.96 14.27 4.71
C LEU A 353 27.06 14.98 3.91
N SER A 354 28.30 14.51 4.02
CA SER A 354 29.40 14.89 3.15
C SER A 354 29.97 13.67 2.42
N HIS A 355 30.70 13.89 1.34
CA HIS A 355 31.38 12.83 0.60
C HIS A 355 32.73 13.28 0.06
N SER A 356 33.62 12.30 -0.14
CA SER A 356 34.90 12.50 -0.85
C SER A 356 35.11 11.36 -1.84
N GLY A 357 35.79 11.66 -2.96
CA GLY A 357 35.97 10.75 -4.08
C GLY A 357 35.08 11.10 -5.27
N SER A 358 35.41 10.57 -6.45
CA SER A 358 34.69 10.83 -7.70
C SER A 358 33.77 9.65 -8.05
N ALA A 359 32.47 9.89 -8.13
CA ALA A 359 31.51 8.99 -8.76
C ALA A 359 30.61 9.80 -9.68
N GLY A 360 30.10 9.18 -10.74
CA GLY A 360 29.32 9.90 -11.74
C GLY A 360 28.03 10.52 -11.18
N ARG A 361 27.40 9.90 -10.18
CA ARG A 361 26.20 10.43 -9.51
C ARG A 361 26.18 10.03 -8.04
N VAL A 362 26.40 11.02 -7.17
CA VAL A 362 26.36 10.84 -5.72
C VAL A 362 24.94 11.12 -5.22
N PRO A 363 24.34 10.24 -4.41
CA PRO A 363 23.00 10.44 -3.88
C PRO A 363 22.97 11.51 -2.78
N ALA A 364 21.88 12.26 -2.71
CA ALA A 364 21.67 13.29 -1.70
C ALA A 364 21.28 12.72 -0.33
N LEU A 365 20.59 11.56 -0.29
CA LEU A 365 20.16 10.94 0.96
C LEU A 365 21.20 9.94 1.45
N PRO A 366 21.45 9.88 2.78
CA PRO A 366 22.36 8.90 3.35
C PRO A 366 21.80 7.48 3.21
N SER A 367 22.66 6.52 2.86
CA SER A 367 22.30 5.11 2.83
C SER A 367 22.26 4.46 4.21
N ARG A 368 22.57 5.22 5.27
CA ARG A 368 22.49 4.82 6.67
C ARG A 368 21.75 5.88 7.50
N CYS A 369 21.11 5.47 8.56
CA CYS A 369 20.53 6.40 9.52
C CYS A 369 21.58 6.79 10.58
N PRO A 370 21.76 8.08 10.90
CA PRO A 370 22.71 8.50 11.94
C PRO A 370 22.24 8.12 13.35
N ASN A 371 20.94 7.91 13.54
CA ASN A 371 20.37 7.61 14.85
C ASN A 371 20.34 6.10 15.18
N CYS A 372 20.01 5.21 14.23
CA CYS A 372 19.89 3.77 14.50
C CYS A 372 20.81 2.88 13.67
N ALA A 373 21.71 3.44 12.86
CA ALA A 373 22.60 2.75 11.90
C ALA A 373 21.90 1.87 10.87
N ALA A 374 20.56 1.84 10.83
CA ALA A 374 19.84 1.11 9.82
C ALA A 374 20.34 1.49 8.41
N SER A 375 20.57 0.50 7.57
CA SER A 375 20.96 0.68 6.17
C SER A 375 19.81 0.32 5.23
N GLY A 376 19.73 1.00 4.09
CA GLY A 376 18.65 0.83 3.11
C GLY A 376 18.75 -0.45 2.25
N GLY A 377 19.74 -1.32 2.43
CA GLY A 377 19.87 -2.54 1.62
C GLY A 377 20.95 -3.52 2.09
N SER A 378 20.88 -4.75 1.56
CA SER A 378 21.89 -5.79 1.77
C SER A 378 23.25 -5.34 1.25
N GLN A 379 24.33 -5.63 2.00
CA GLN A 379 25.71 -5.33 1.60
C GLN A 379 26.13 -5.95 0.26
N LYS A 380 25.38 -6.93 -0.24
CA LYS A 380 25.66 -7.66 -1.49
C LYS A 380 25.02 -7.06 -2.75
N LYS A 381 24.15 -6.06 -2.64
CA LYS A 381 23.56 -5.38 -3.80
C LYS A 381 23.91 -3.90 -3.78
N ASP A 382 24.41 -3.42 -4.89
CA ASP A 382 24.73 -2.02 -5.13
C ASP A 382 23.59 -1.09 -4.70
N ALA A 383 23.86 -0.20 -3.74
CA ALA A 383 22.88 0.82 -3.34
C ALA A 383 22.53 1.77 -4.51
N PHE A 384 23.27 1.70 -5.61
CA PHE A 384 23.15 2.56 -6.79
C PHE A 384 22.88 1.81 -8.10
N SER A 385 22.58 0.49 -8.05
CA SER A 385 22.55 -0.39 -9.24
C SER A 385 21.55 0.04 -10.32
N ASP A 386 20.58 0.88 -9.97
CA ASP A 386 19.56 1.40 -10.89
C ASP A 386 19.42 2.93 -10.80
N GLY A 387 20.44 3.61 -10.27
CA GLY A 387 20.42 5.06 -10.03
C GLY A 387 19.49 5.50 -8.90
N ARG A 388 18.92 4.55 -8.14
CA ARG A 388 18.05 4.80 -6.99
C ARG A 388 18.79 4.49 -5.70
N VAL A 389 18.75 5.44 -4.76
CA VAL A 389 19.34 5.24 -3.43
C VAL A 389 18.42 4.37 -2.60
N ARG A 390 18.98 3.28 -2.09
CA ARG A 390 18.37 2.52 -0.99
C ARG A 390 18.76 3.16 0.32
N SER A 391 18.01 4.16 0.71
CA SER A 391 18.16 4.86 1.98
C SER A 391 17.09 4.41 2.96
N PRO A 392 17.37 4.30 4.26
CA PRO A 392 16.35 4.18 5.29
C PRO A 392 15.64 5.53 5.53
N ILE A 393 16.19 6.63 5.01
CA ILE A 393 15.59 7.96 5.10
C ILE A 393 14.59 8.14 3.95
N ARG A 394 13.39 8.52 4.29
CA ARG A 394 12.25 8.65 3.38
C ARG A 394 11.52 9.97 3.56
N ALA A 395 10.96 10.48 2.48
CA ALA A 395 9.98 11.55 2.52
C ALA A 395 8.59 11.00 2.91
N HIS A 396 7.77 11.83 3.51
CA HIS A 396 6.36 11.54 3.73
C HIS A 396 5.63 11.60 2.40
N ALA A 397 5.50 10.47 1.72
CA ALA A 397 4.70 10.37 0.50
C ALA A 397 3.72 9.21 0.64
N SER A 398 2.45 9.48 0.42
CA SER A 398 1.50 8.39 0.21
C SER A 398 1.75 7.84 -1.20
N GLY A 399 2.07 6.56 -1.33
CA GLY A 399 2.16 5.94 -2.65
C GLY A 399 0.77 5.94 -3.31
N ALA A 400 0.66 6.30 -4.59
CA ALA A 400 -0.62 6.31 -5.33
C ALA A 400 -1.35 4.98 -5.18
N THR A 401 -0.63 3.88 -5.24
CA THR A 401 -1.19 2.53 -5.12
C THR A 401 -1.83 2.27 -3.74
N VAL A 402 -1.21 2.73 -2.64
CA VAL A 402 -1.78 2.56 -1.29
C VAL A 402 -3.03 3.41 -1.13
N THR A 403 -2.98 4.65 -1.61
CA THR A 403 -4.13 5.55 -1.58
C THR A 403 -5.29 4.98 -2.41
N SER A 404 -5.00 4.51 -3.63
CA SER A 404 -6.00 3.87 -4.50
C SER A 404 -6.61 2.62 -3.83
N GLN A 405 -5.80 1.78 -3.19
CA GLN A 405 -6.29 0.62 -2.44
C GLN A 405 -7.28 1.04 -1.35
N VAL A 406 -6.92 2.01 -0.50
CA VAL A 406 -7.80 2.47 0.60
C VAL A 406 -9.12 3.00 0.05
N VAL A 407 -9.07 3.80 -1.03
CA VAL A 407 -10.28 4.34 -1.66
C VAL A 407 -11.15 3.22 -2.23
N ILE A 408 -10.56 2.25 -2.95
CA ILE A 408 -11.29 1.11 -3.53
C ILE A 408 -11.93 0.27 -2.43
N GLU A 409 -11.20 -0.05 -1.37
CA GLU A 409 -11.74 -0.85 -0.26
C GLU A 409 -12.89 -0.12 0.45
N ARG A 410 -12.79 1.19 0.62
CA ARG A 410 -13.88 2.00 1.15
C ARG A 410 -15.08 2.04 0.20
N LEU A 411 -14.84 2.26 -1.08
CA LEU A 411 -15.88 2.25 -2.12
C LEU A 411 -16.65 0.92 -2.11
N PHE A 412 -15.93 -0.22 -2.08
CA PHE A 412 -16.59 -1.54 -2.07
C PHE A 412 -17.46 -1.81 -0.83
N ARG A 413 -17.19 -1.15 0.30
CA ARG A 413 -18.05 -1.26 1.49
C ARG A 413 -19.40 -0.56 1.31
N HIS A 414 -19.44 0.45 0.43
CA HIS A 414 -20.66 1.22 0.13
C HIS A 414 -21.39 0.71 -1.12
N LEU A 415 -20.79 -0.15 -1.92
CA LEU A 415 -21.48 -0.80 -3.03
C LEU A 415 -22.35 -1.97 -2.51
N GLY A 416 -23.51 -2.16 -3.15
CA GLY A 416 -24.41 -3.28 -2.86
C GLY A 416 -23.73 -4.64 -2.97
N GLU A 417 -24.37 -5.69 -2.47
CA GLU A 417 -23.83 -7.05 -2.49
C GLU A 417 -23.94 -7.70 -3.88
N GLY A 418 -23.10 -8.72 -4.12
CA GLY A 418 -23.14 -9.53 -5.33
C GLY A 418 -22.50 -8.91 -6.56
N GLN A 419 -23.16 -8.99 -7.72
CA GLN A 419 -22.61 -8.55 -9.01
C GLN A 419 -22.43 -7.02 -9.13
N ALA A 420 -23.05 -6.24 -8.27
CA ALA A 420 -22.90 -4.77 -8.22
C ALA A 420 -21.53 -4.32 -7.71
N ARG A 421 -20.80 -5.18 -6.98
CA ARG A 421 -19.46 -4.86 -6.47
C ARG A 421 -18.39 -4.99 -7.56
N LYS A 422 -18.41 -4.07 -8.51
CA LYS A 422 -17.41 -3.97 -9.59
C LYS A 422 -16.84 -2.57 -9.65
N ALA A 423 -15.53 -2.46 -9.83
CA ALA A 423 -14.85 -1.21 -10.07
C ALA A 423 -13.83 -1.38 -11.21
N ILE A 424 -13.66 -0.36 -12.01
CA ILE A 424 -12.64 -0.29 -13.05
C ILE A 424 -11.75 0.91 -12.73
N LEU A 425 -10.46 0.67 -12.62
CA LEU A 425 -9.46 1.72 -12.46
C LEU A 425 -8.82 2.01 -13.81
N PHE A 426 -8.78 3.29 -14.14
CA PHE A 426 -8.03 3.77 -15.30
C PHE A 426 -6.78 4.49 -14.82
N THR A 427 -5.69 4.31 -15.53
CA THR A 427 -4.43 5.03 -15.38
C THR A 427 -3.99 5.54 -16.74
N ASP A 428 -3.09 6.53 -16.74
CA ASP A 428 -2.62 7.16 -17.98
C ASP A 428 -1.75 6.22 -18.84
N SER A 429 -1.22 5.14 -18.27
CA SER A 429 -0.41 4.18 -18.98
C SER A 429 -0.77 2.73 -18.65
N ARG A 430 -0.51 1.82 -19.61
CA ARG A 430 -0.71 0.38 -19.42
C ARG A 430 0.25 -0.19 -18.36
N ASP A 431 1.48 0.29 -18.33
CA ASP A 431 2.49 -0.17 -17.39
C ASP A 431 2.11 0.23 -15.96
N ASP A 432 1.61 1.46 -15.77
CA ASP A 432 1.10 1.92 -14.48
C ASP A 432 -0.16 1.15 -14.05
N ALA A 433 -1.04 0.79 -14.99
CA ALA A 433 -2.22 -0.03 -14.71
C ALA A 433 -1.83 -1.44 -14.23
N ALA A 434 -0.88 -2.09 -14.91
CA ALA A 434 -0.40 -3.42 -14.56
C ALA A 434 0.32 -3.40 -13.19
N ASP A 435 1.19 -2.40 -12.95
CA ASP A 435 1.87 -2.18 -11.67
C ASP A 435 0.87 -1.91 -10.54
N ALA A 436 -0.12 -1.05 -10.78
CA ALA A 436 -1.15 -0.73 -9.79
C ALA A 436 -1.98 -1.97 -9.44
N ALA A 437 -2.43 -2.75 -10.41
CA ALA A 437 -3.20 -3.96 -10.19
C ALA A 437 -2.45 -4.98 -9.32
N GLY A 438 -1.18 -5.25 -9.66
CA GLY A 438 -0.33 -6.17 -8.91
C GLY A 438 -0.08 -5.69 -7.46
N ARG A 439 0.22 -4.40 -7.28
CA ARG A 439 0.49 -3.82 -5.95
C ARG A 439 -0.75 -3.74 -5.08
N ILE A 440 -1.91 -3.38 -5.65
CA ILE A 440 -3.19 -3.36 -4.93
C ILE A 440 -3.53 -4.77 -4.44
N ALA A 441 -3.41 -5.79 -5.30
CA ALA A 441 -3.64 -7.16 -4.92
C ALA A 441 -2.71 -7.64 -3.80
N GLN A 442 -1.41 -7.31 -3.86
CA GLN A 442 -0.44 -7.66 -2.82
C GLN A 442 -0.71 -6.95 -1.49
N ASN A 443 -1.03 -5.66 -1.54
CA ASN A 443 -1.35 -4.89 -0.33
C ASN A 443 -2.65 -5.37 0.32
N HIS A 444 -3.68 -5.61 -0.50
CA HIS A 444 -4.95 -6.15 -0.02
C HIS A 444 -4.77 -7.53 0.63
N HIS A 445 -3.99 -8.41 0.00
CA HIS A 445 -3.66 -9.71 0.58
C HIS A 445 -2.94 -9.56 1.92
N ARG A 446 -1.91 -8.70 2.01
CA ARG A 446 -1.20 -8.45 3.27
C ARG A 446 -2.13 -7.92 4.38
N ASP A 447 -3.06 -7.04 4.04
CA ASP A 447 -4.04 -6.52 4.98
C ASP A 447 -5.06 -7.59 5.40
N SER A 448 -5.42 -8.49 4.49
CA SER A 448 -6.25 -9.67 4.79
C SER A 448 -5.54 -10.64 5.74
N VAL A 449 -4.24 -10.89 5.52
CA VAL A 449 -3.40 -11.68 6.46
C VAL A 449 -3.33 -10.99 7.82
N ARG A 450 -3.11 -9.66 7.86
CA ARG A 450 -3.07 -8.89 9.11
C ARG A 450 -4.39 -9.01 9.89
N GLN A 451 -5.52 -8.82 9.22
CA GLN A 451 -6.84 -8.98 9.84
C GLN A 451 -7.05 -10.40 10.36
N ALA A 452 -6.62 -11.41 9.60
CA ALA A 452 -6.68 -12.80 10.04
C ALA A 452 -5.79 -13.04 11.27
N CYS A 453 -4.55 -12.53 11.29
CA CYS A 453 -3.65 -12.64 12.44
C CYS A 453 -4.25 -12.02 13.71
N VAL A 454 -4.76 -10.79 13.61
CA VAL A 454 -5.39 -10.11 14.77
C VAL A 454 -6.63 -10.86 15.23
N SER A 455 -7.44 -11.36 14.31
CA SER A 455 -8.67 -12.09 14.60
C SER A 455 -8.38 -13.42 15.30
N GLU A 456 -7.37 -14.17 14.82
CA GLU A 456 -6.96 -15.44 15.44
C GLU A 456 -6.33 -15.20 16.82
N ALA A 457 -5.48 -14.17 16.96
CA ALA A 457 -4.87 -13.85 18.24
C ALA A 457 -5.89 -13.37 19.31
N ARG A 458 -7.01 -12.77 18.89
CA ARG A 458 -8.11 -12.38 19.78
C ARG A 458 -9.04 -13.55 20.13
N SER A 459 -9.06 -14.60 19.36
CA SER A 459 -9.98 -15.73 19.55
C SER A 459 -9.90 -16.38 20.94
N PRO A 460 -8.68 -16.63 21.51
CA PRO A 460 -8.58 -17.15 22.87
C PRO A 460 -9.19 -16.22 23.94
N GLY A 461 -9.01 -14.89 23.81
CA GLY A 461 -9.62 -13.92 24.73
C GLY A 461 -11.14 -13.92 24.65
N ALA A 462 -11.69 -13.97 23.45
CA ALA A 462 -13.13 -14.07 23.26
C ALA A 462 -13.73 -15.39 23.79
N ALA A 463 -12.94 -16.47 23.82
CA ALA A 463 -13.33 -17.73 24.45
C ALA A 463 -13.36 -17.62 25.99
N VAL A 464 -12.39 -16.91 26.60
CA VAL A 464 -12.36 -16.62 28.03
C VAL A 464 -13.58 -15.81 28.45
N ASP A 465 -13.92 -14.75 27.71
CA ASP A 465 -15.10 -13.94 27.97
C ASP A 465 -16.40 -14.77 27.93
N LEU A 466 -16.51 -15.71 26.97
CA LEU A 466 -17.65 -16.63 26.89
C LEU A 466 -17.74 -17.55 28.11
N LEU A 467 -16.59 -18.02 28.62
CA LEU A 467 -16.56 -18.87 29.80
C LEU A 467 -16.98 -18.09 31.05
N GLU A 468 -16.54 -16.84 31.18
CA GLU A 468 -16.96 -15.97 32.29
C GLU A 468 -18.47 -15.70 32.24
N VAL A 469 -19.01 -15.35 31.08
CA VAL A 469 -20.46 -15.16 30.88
C VAL A 469 -21.23 -16.45 31.19
N GLY A 470 -20.83 -17.59 30.59
CA GLY A 470 -21.51 -18.88 30.77
C GLY A 470 -21.35 -19.46 32.17
N ALA A 471 -20.34 -19.06 32.94
CA ALA A 471 -20.19 -19.44 34.33
C ALA A 471 -21.25 -18.79 35.24
N HIS A 472 -21.63 -17.54 34.94
CA HIS A 472 -22.71 -16.84 35.63
C HIS A 472 -24.08 -17.36 35.21
N ASP A 473 -24.36 -17.41 33.93
CA ASP A 473 -25.59 -17.92 33.36
C ASP A 473 -25.35 -18.48 31.95
N GLN A 474 -25.51 -19.78 31.80
CA GLN A 474 -25.30 -20.45 30.51
C GLN A 474 -26.33 -20.04 29.44
N ALA A 475 -27.51 -19.57 29.85
CA ALA A 475 -28.53 -19.07 28.92
C ALA A 475 -28.15 -17.71 28.31
N SER A 476 -27.21 -17.00 28.93
CA SER A 476 -26.68 -15.73 28.43
C SER A 476 -25.60 -15.89 27.33
N VAL A 477 -25.17 -17.11 27.04
CA VAL A 477 -24.27 -17.39 25.93
C VAL A 477 -25.05 -17.29 24.61
N PRO A 478 -24.61 -16.44 23.62
CA PRO A 478 -25.32 -16.31 22.36
C PRO A 478 -25.45 -17.65 21.61
N PRO A 479 -26.61 -17.97 21.05
CA PRO A 479 -26.85 -19.25 20.39
C PRO A 479 -25.85 -19.57 19.28
N GLU A 480 -25.45 -18.57 18.54
CA GLU A 480 -24.46 -18.65 17.45
C GLU A 480 -23.04 -18.96 17.94
N ARG A 481 -22.76 -18.78 19.24
CA ARG A 481 -21.46 -19.02 19.86
C ARG A 481 -21.41 -20.21 20.81
N LEU A 482 -22.50 -20.99 20.90
CA LEU A 482 -22.54 -22.14 21.78
C LEU A 482 -21.48 -23.20 21.47
N ALA A 483 -21.17 -23.41 20.18
CA ALA A 483 -20.12 -24.35 19.78
C ALA A 483 -18.72 -23.89 20.28
N GLU A 484 -18.40 -22.58 20.18
CA GLU A 484 -17.18 -22.00 20.72
C GLU A 484 -17.12 -22.12 22.24
N PHE A 485 -18.23 -21.86 22.92
CA PHE A 485 -18.34 -21.99 24.38
C PHE A 485 -18.06 -23.41 24.83
N GLU A 486 -18.64 -24.46 24.20
CA GLU A 486 -18.37 -25.84 24.59
C GLU A 486 -16.92 -26.27 24.34
N VAL A 487 -16.29 -25.81 23.25
CA VAL A 487 -14.88 -26.05 22.99
C VAL A 487 -14.02 -25.38 24.07
N ALA A 488 -14.30 -24.12 24.40
CA ALA A 488 -13.56 -23.38 25.44
C ALA A 488 -13.73 -24.03 26.81
N LYS A 489 -14.94 -24.46 27.16
CA LYS A 489 -15.27 -25.14 28.39
C LYS A 489 -14.54 -26.49 28.54
N GLN A 490 -14.35 -27.21 27.44
CA GLN A 490 -13.56 -28.44 27.44
C GLN A 490 -12.04 -28.13 27.60
N ALA A 491 -11.56 -27.06 26.98
CA ALA A 491 -10.15 -26.66 27.06
C ALA A 491 -9.76 -26.14 28.47
N TYR A 492 -10.67 -25.49 29.17
CA TYR A 492 -10.45 -24.85 30.48
C TYR A 492 -11.41 -25.38 31.55
N THR A 493 -11.58 -26.68 31.63
CA THR A 493 -12.57 -27.32 32.53
C THR A 493 -12.42 -26.90 33.98
N ASP A 494 -11.20 -26.93 34.54
CA ASP A 494 -10.96 -26.61 35.95
C ASP A 494 -11.24 -25.12 36.23
N ALA A 495 -10.81 -24.23 35.35
CA ALA A 495 -11.08 -22.80 35.46
C ALA A 495 -12.59 -22.51 35.35
N PHE A 496 -13.31 -23.17 34.48
CA PHE A 496 -14.74 -22.99 34.32
C PHE A 496 -15.51 -23.48 35.57
N VAL A 497 -15.11 -24.60 36.17
CA VAL A 497 -15.67 -25.08 37.42
C VAL A 497 -15.45 -24.08 38.54
N ALA A 498 -14.22 -23.56 38.67
CA ALA A 498 -13.86 -22.55 39.63
C ALA A 498 -14.65 -21.23 39.45
N LEU A 499 -14.82 -20.76 38.21
CA LEU A 499 -15.67 -19.59 37.90
C LEU A 499 -17.13 -19.80 38.31
N ARG A 500 -17.67 -21.00 38.10
CA ARG A 500 -19.04 -21.32 38.52
C ARG A 500 -19.22 -21.35 40.04
N LEU A 501 -18.19 -21.78 40.78
CA LEU A 501 -18.18 -21.70 42.25
C LEU A 501 -18.16 -20.24 42.71
N LEU A 502 -17.30 -19.39 42.14
CA LEU A 502 -17.30 -17.97 42.42
C LEU A 502 -18.62 -17.27 42.10
N ALA A 503 -19.23 -17.58 40.95
CA ALA A 503 -20.53 -17.03 40.55
C ALA A 503 -21.67 -17.36 41.50
N ARG A 504 -21.53 -18.46 42.27
CA ARG A 504 -22.48 -18.88 43.33
C ARG A 504 -22.11 -18.36 44.74
N GLY A 505 -21.07 -17.52 44.83
CA GLY A 505 -20.59 -16.97 46.12
C GLY A 505 -19.78 -17.94 46.95
N ALA A 506 -19.31 -19.05 46.41
CA ALA A 506 -18.43 -19.99 47.11
C ALA A 506 -16.99 -19.48 47.20
N GLN A 507 -16.30 -19.86 48.25
CA GLN A 507 -14.85 -19.66 48.34
C GLN A 507 -14.14 -20.71 47.51
N ILE A 508 -13.12 -20.32 46.74
CA ILE A 508 -12.28 -21.18 45.89
C ILE A 508 -10.89 -21.36 46.55
N SER A 509 -10.27 -22.51 46.26
CA SER A 509 -8.93 -22.82 46.70
C SER A 509 -7.87 -22.01 45.93
N PRO A 510 -6.63 -21.91 46.45
CA PRO A 510 -5.52 -21.30 45.71
C PRO A 510 -5.24 -21.99 44.34
N GLU A 511 -5.47 -23.30 44.22
CA GLU A 511 -5.29 -24.07 42.99
C GLU A 511 -6.36 -23.71 41.95
N GLU A 512 -7.62 -23.56 42.39
CA GLU A 512 -8.72 -23.12 41.54
C GLU A 512 -8.53 -21.67 41.11
N GLN A 513 -8.04 -20.78 41.96
CA GLN A 513 -7.70 -19.43 41.56
C GLN A 513 -6.56 -19.41 40.56
N ALA A 514 -5.53 -20.24 40.73
CA ALA A 514 -4.43 -20.37 39.80
C ALA A 514 -4.89 -20.85 38.41
N ALA A 515 -5.90 -21.75 38.37
CA ALA A 515 -6.51 -22.21 37.11
C ALA A 515 -7.22 -21.06 36.37
N ILE A 516 -8.00 -20.21 37.06
CA ILE A 516 -8.63 -19.02 36.50
C ILE A 516 -7.59 -18.04 35.98
N ASP A 517 -6.54 -17.78 36.76
CA ASP A 517 -5.48 -16.86 36.39
C ASP A 517 -4.68 -17.38 35.18
N ALA A 518 -4.48 -18.69 35.07
CA ALA A 518 -3.85 -19.33 33.91
C ALA A 518 -4.70 -19.18 32.66
N MET A 519 -6.01 -19.42 32.77
CA MET A 519 -6.97 -19.22 31.69
C MET A 519 -6.99 -17.76 31.22
N ARG A 520 -7.09 -16.79 32.14
CA ARG A 520 -7.05 -15.36 31.82
C ARG A 520 -5.75 -14.93 31.17
N ARG A 521 -4.61 -15.46 31.62
CA ARG A 521 -3.32 -15.21 30.98
C ARG A 521 -3.18 -15.80 29.59
N SER A 522 -3.88 -16.88 29.27
CA SER A 522 -3.91 -17.48 27.94
C SER A 522 -4.76 -16.66 26.94
N GLY A 523 -5.68 -15.82 27.44
CA GLY A 523 -6.49 -14.95 26.62
C GLY A 523 -5.66 -13.92 25.86
N GLY A 524 -5.84 -13.82 24.53
CA GLY A 524 -5.14 -12.89 23.66
C GLY A 524 -3.70 -13.27 23.31
N ARG A 525 -3.27 -14.52 23.61
CA ARG A 525 -1.95 -15.05 23.25
C ARG A 525 -2.08 -16.35 22.48
N ILE A 526 -1.42 -16.44 21.33
CA ILE A 526 -1.45 -17.60 20.44
C ILE A 526 -0.02 -17.89 19.97
N THR A 527 0.37 -19.15 19.90
CA THR A 527 1.67 -19.51 19.32
C THR A 527 1.69 -19.24 17.83
N TRP A 528 2.86 -18.95 17.26
CA TRP A 528 2.96 -18.67 15.83
C TRP A 528 2.47 -19.85 14.96
N PRO A 529 2.79 -21.13 15.23
CA PRO A 529 2.24 -22.25 14.45
C PRO A 529 0.70 -22.31 14.47
N GLU A 530 0.08 -22.13 15.63
CA GLU A 530 -1.38 -22.10 15.76
C GLU A 530 -1.99 -20.90 15.01
N LEU A 531 -1.33 -19.74 15.10
CA LEU A 531 -1.69 -18.56 14.33
C LEU A 531 -1.62 -18.82 12.83
N ALA A 532 -0.55 -19.47 12.36
CA ALA A 532 -0.36 -19.79 10.94
C ALA A 532 -1.45 -20.69 10.42
N ASP A 533 -1.81 -21.73 11.17
CA ASP A 533 -2.89 -22.65 10.82
C ASP A 533 -4.27 -21.96 10.83
N GLY A 534 -4.54 -21.15 11.84
CA GLY A 534 -5.78 -20.36 11.92
C GLY A 534 -5.92 -19.35 10.79
N VAL A 535 -4.84 -18.62 10.47
CA VAL A 535 -4.79 -17.67 9.35
C VAL A 535 -5.04 -18.37 8.02
N ALA A 536 -4.40 -19.55 7.79
CA ALA A 536 -4.58 -20.31 6.58
C ALA A 536 -6.03 -20.77 6.41
N ARG A 537 -6.63 -21.33 7.46
CA ARG A 537 -8.05 -21.74 7.46
C ARG A 537 -8.98 -20.56 7.18
N ARG A 538 -8.80 -19.45 7.88
CA ARG A 538 -9.66 -18.27 7.74
C ARG A 538 -9.60 -17.65 6.34
N LEU A 539 -8.42 -17.57 5.73
CA LEU A 539 -8.26 -17.08 4.38
C LEU A 539 -8.85 -18.06 3.35
N ALA A 540 -8.62 -19.36 3.51
CA ALA A 540 -9.19 -20.39 2.64
C ALA A 540 -10.72 -20.39 2.66
N HIS A 541 -11.35 -20.22 3.82
CA HIS A 541 -12.82 -20.08 3.94
C HIS A 541 -13.38 -18.88 3.19
N ARG A 542 -12.56 -17.84 2.99
CA ARG A 542 -12.91 -16.65 2.21
C ARG A 542 -12.54 -16.78 0.74
N GLY A 543 -12.04 -17.92 0.30
CA GLY A 543 -11.53 -18.13 -1.07
C GLY A 543 -10.24 -17.36 -1.39
N VAL A 544 -9.50 -16.94 -0.35
CA VAL A 544 -8.24 -16.22 -0.49
C VAL A 544 -7.08 -17.21 -0.34
N ASN A 545 -6.16 -17.20 -1.32
CA ASN A 545 -4.93 -18.00 -1.24
C ASN A 545 -4.07 -17.56 -0.04
N PRO A 546 -3.84 -18.41 0.98
CA PRO A 546 -3.08 -18.02 2.16
C PRO A 546 -1.63 -17.61 1.88
N VAL A 547 -1.02 -18.17 0.85
CA VAL A 547 0.39 -17.89 0.47
C VAL A 547 0.52 -16.72 -0.51
N GLY A 548 -0.58 -16.10 -0.88
CA GLY A 548 -0.65 -14.82 -1.58
C GLY A 548 -0.66 -14.89 -3.10
N PRO A 549 -0.94 -13.73 -3.73
CA PRO A 549 -1.00 -13.60 -5.18
C PRO A 549 0.38 -13.42 -5.81
N SER A 550 1.48 -13.58 -5.06
CA SER A 550 2.80 -13.29 -5.58
C SER A 550 3.23 -14.27 -6.67
N ALA A 551 3.98 -13.76 -7.65
CA ALA A 551 4.57 -14.60 -8.69
C ALA A 551 5.51 -15.68 -8.11
N LEU A 552 6.13 -15.42 -6.94
CA LEU A 552 6.96 -16.40 -6.25
C LEU A 552 6.13 -17.58 -5.75
N ALA A 553 5.01 -17.32 -5.07
CA ALA A 553 4.11 -18.39 -4.59
C ALA A 553 3.56 -19.22 -5.76
N ALA A 554 3.12 -18.55 -6.84
CA ALA A 554 2.63 -19.24 -8.04
C ALA A 554 3.73 -20.10 -8.68
N ARG A 555 4.97 -19.61 -8.81
CA ARG A 555 6.09 -20.36 -9.40
C ARG A 555 6.51 -21.54 -8.54
N THR A 556 6.55 -21.37 -7.21
CA THR A 556 6.96 -22.44 -6.29
C THR A 556 6.00 -23.62 -6.37
N LEU A 557 4.69 -23.37 -6.37
CA LEU A 557 3.68 -24.42 -6.52
C LEU A 557 3.65 -24.98 -7.95
N ALA A 558 3.75 -24.14 -8.98
CA ALA A 558 3.71 -24.56 -10.38
C ALA A 558 4.91 -25.43 -10.79
N ARG A 559 6.11 -25.20 -10.22
CA ARG A 559 7.27 -26.07 -10.43
C ARG A 559 7.04 -27.52 -9.99
N ARG A 560 6.09 -27.73 -9.08
CA ARG A 560 5.66 -29.04 -8.60
C ARG A 560 4.38 -29.52 -9.27
N GLY A 561 3.86 -28.79 -10.27
CA GLY A 561 2.61 -29.12 -10.94
C GLY A 561 1.36 -28.93 -10.08
N LEU A 562 1.44 -28.08 -9.04
CA LEU A 562 0.40 -27.89 -8.05
C LEU A 562 -0.20 -26.47 -8.14
N SER A 563 -1.48 -26.40 -7.80
CA SER A 563 -2.20 -25.15 -7.51
C SER A 563 -2.50 -25.07 -6.02
N TRP A 564 -2.66 -23.86 -5.47
CA TRP A 564 -3.02 -23.69 -4.05
C TRP A 564 -4.36 -24.35 -3.68
N TRP A 565 -5.22 -24.59 -4.66
CA TRP A 565 -6.51 -25.31 -4.46
C TRP A 565 -6.31 -26.75 -4.01
N CYS A 566 -5.16 -27.38 -4.22
CA CYS A 566 -4.88 -28.73 -3.70
C CYS A 566 -4.80 -28.77 -2.16
N PHE A 567 -4.70 -27.62 -1.50
CA PHE A 567 -4.71 -27.50 -0.05
C PHE A 567 -6.12 -27.24 0.54
N VAL A 568 -7.13 -27.16 -0.31
CA VAL A 568 -8.48 -26.79 0.09
C VAL A 568 -9.43 -27.93 -0.27
N ALA A 569 -10.14 -28.50 0.73
CA ALA A 569 -11.21 -29.44 0.46
C ALA A 569 -12.46 -28.70 -0.02
N PRO A 570 -13.18 -29.24 -1.00
CA PRO A 570 -14.52 -28.76 -1.29
C PRO A 570 -15.42 -28.97 -0.07
N PRO A 571 -16.43 -28.12 0.16
CA PRO A 571 -17.34 -28.27 1.29
C PRO A 571 -18.10 -29.59 1.20
N THR A 572 -18.11 -30.33 2.31
CA THR A 572 -18.74 -31.66 2.39
C THR A 572 -20.26 -31.61 2.56
N ASP A 573 -20.80 -30.44 2.92
CA ASP A 573 -22.18 -30.26 3.33
C ASP A 573 -23.03 -29.39 2.41
N GLY A 574 -22.54 -28.99 1.27
CA GLY A 574 -23.24 -28.08 0.36
C GLY A 574 -23.46 -26.66 0.89
N ALA A 575 -23.06 -26.35 2.12
CA ALA A 575 -23.19 -25.04 2.76
C ALA A 575 -22.07 -24.06 2.40
N GLY A 576 -21.18 -24.41 1.52
CA GLY A 576 -20.37 -23.51 0.75
C GLY A 576 -19.09 -23.01 1.40
N ARG A 577 -18.55 -23.60 2.45
CA ARG A 577 -17.26 -23.22 3.03
C ARG A 577 -16.17 -24.22 2.71
N ALA A 578 -15.13 -23.75 2.03
CA ALA A 578 -13.95 -24.56 1.77
C ALA A 578 -13.15 -24.78 3.05
N GLU A 579 -12.74 -26.03 3.31
CA GLU A 579 -11.92 -26.37 4.46
C GLU A 579 -10.44 -26.48 4.06
N TRP A 580 -9.58 -25.98 4.92
CA TRP A 580 -8.14 -26.13 4.78
C TRP A 580 -7.75 -27.57 5.17
N GLN A 581 -7.23 -28.34 4.19
CA GLN A 581 -6.80 -29.71 4.46
C GLN A 581 -5.42 -29.75 5.09
N GLN A 582 -5.33 -30.44 6.22
CA GLN A 582 -4.05 -31.02 6.62
C GLN A 582 -3.76 -32.21 5.69
N TYR A 583 -2.62 -32.19 5.05
CA TYR A 583 -2.19 -33.22 4.11
C TYR A 583 -2.21 -34.64 4.70
N SER A 584 -2.62 -35.61 3.90
CA SER A 584 -2.51 -37.01 4.26
C SER A 584 -1.05 -37.48 4.28
N LYS A 585 -0.75 -38.58 5.01
CA LYS A 585 0.61 -39.12 5.24
C LYS A 585 1.41 -39.45 3.97
N ASN A 586 0.80 -39.46 2.79
CA ASN A 586 1.42 -39.89 1.52
C ASN A 586 1.90 -38.73 0.64
N GLU A 587 1.85 -37.50 1.13
CA GLU A 587 2.21 -36.32 0.32
C GLU A 587 3.65 -35.88 0.54
N ASN A 588 4.22 -35.36 -0.55
CA ASN A 588 5.62 -35.02 -0.65
C ASN A 588 5.99 -33.95 0.41
N GLN A 589 6.84 -34.33 1.37
CA GLN A 589 7.31 -33.48 2.47
C GLN A 589 7.82 -32.11 1.97
N GLY A 590 8.52 -32.06 0.85
CA GLY A 590 9.01 -30.81 0.29
C GLY A 590 7.93 -29.83 -0.20
N VAL A 591 6.72 -30.33 -0.56
CA VAL A 591 5.59 -29.44 -0.91
C VAL A 591 5.03 -28.76 0.34
N ARG A 592 4.99 -29.51 1.44
CA ARG A 592 4.55 -28.99 2.74
C ARG A 592 5.52 -27.93 3.25
N GLU A 593 6.82 -28.22 3.19
CA GLU A 593 7.88 -27.29 3.60
C GLU A 593 7.83 -25.99 2.79
N ASP A 594 7.68 -26.06 1.46
CA ASP A 594 7.54 -24.88 0.59
C ASP A 594 6.28 -24.06 0.91
N ARG A 595 5.15 -24.73 1.19
CA ARG A 595 3.90 -24.07 1.57
C ARG A 595 4.04 -23.36 2.91
N ASP A 596 4.54 -24.07 3.90
CA ASP A 596 4.67 -23.56 5.27
C ASP A 596 5.71 -22.43 5.34
N GLY A 597 6.79 -22.53 4.57
CA GLY A 597 7.76 -21.45 4.40
C GLY A 597 7.14 -20.21 3.78
N LEU A 598 6.33 -20.35 2.73
CA LEU A 598 5.62 -19.21 2.10
C LEU A 598 4.59 -18.59 3.05
N LEU A 599 3.84 -19.41 3.80
CA LEU A 599 2.85 -18.94 4.76
C LEU A 599 3.53 -18.17 5.91
N ASN A 600 4.60 -18.75 6.50
CA ASN A 600 5.36 -18.11 7.55
C ASN A 600 6.00 -16.81 7.08
N PHE A 601 6.50 -16.77 5.84
CA PHE A 601 6.98 -15.54 5.23
C PHE A 601 5.88 -14.45 5.17
N LYS A 602 4.66 -14.80 4.74
CA LYS A 602 3.55 -13.84 4.66
C LYS A 602 3.10 -13.35 6.03
N ILE A 603 3.09 -14.23 7.02
CA ILE A 603 2.80 -13.85 8.41
C ILE A 603 3.92 -12.95 8.95
N GLY A 604 5.18 -13.31 8.75
CA GLY A 604 6.33 -12.50 9.16
C GLY A 604 6.34 -11.10 8.53
N GLU A 605 5.90 -10.94 7.27
CA GLU A 605 5.70 -9.62 6.64
C GLU A 605 4.68 -8.75 7.38
N VAL A 606 3.70 -9.36 8.03
CA VAL A 606 2.69 -8.65 8.84
C VAL A 606 3.19 -8.38 10.25
N LEU A 607 3.81 -9.38 10.87
CA LEU A 607 4.29 -9.28 12.26
C LEU A 607 5.45 -8.28 12.39
N PHE A 608 6.35 -8.23 11.39
CA PHE A 608 7.61 -7.47 11.46
C PHE A 608 7.83 -6.50 10.30
N GLY A 609 6.80 -6.15 9.56
CA GLY A 609 6.91 -5.31 8.36
C GLY A 609 7.64 -3.99 8.62
N ALA A 610 8.57 -3.63 7.74
CA ALA A 610 9.31 -2.37 7.84
C ALA A 610 8.43 -1.14 7.61
N GLY A 611 8.88 0.01 8.13
CA GLY A 611 8.25 1.30 7.88
C GLY A 611 6.99 1.55 8.72
N GLY A 612 6.96 1.06 9.97
CA GLY A 612 5.83 1.25 10.87
C GLY A 612 4.58 0.46 10.47
N ARG A 613 4.77 -0.65 9.73
CA ARG A 613 3.68 -1.52 9.23
C ARG A 613 3.61 -2.85 9.96
N ASP A 614 4.48 -3.05 10.95
CA ASP A 614 4.44 -4.21 11.83
C ASP A 614 3.23 -4.12 12.79
N LEU A 615 2.90 -5.25 13.37
CA LEU A 615 1.75 -5.38 14.27
C LEU A 615 1.86 -4.43 15.48
N GLU A 616 3.08 -4.27 15.99
CA GLU A 616 3.37 -3.44 17.17
C GLU A 616 3.30 -1.94 16.88
N SER A 617 3.89 -1.49 15.75
CA SER A 617 3.80 -0.08 15.33
C SER A 617 2.36 0.37 15.03
N LEU A 618 1.50 -0.56 14.65
CA LEU A 618 0.08 -0.30 14.41
C LEU A 618 -0.79 -0.37 15.68
N GLY A 619 -0.18 -0.68 16.83
CA GLY A 619 -0.90 -0.84 18.09
C GLY A 619 -1.86 -2.05 18.12
N LEU A 620 -1.62 -3.05 17.27
CA LEU A 620 -2.51 -4.20 17.12
C LEU A 620 -2.08 -5.42 17.97
N GLY A 621 -0.82 -5.45 18.42
CA GLY A 621 -0.24 -6.54 19.16
C GLY A 621 1.28 -6.59 19.03
N TRP A 622 1.90 -7.62 19.59
CA TRP A 622 3.36 -7.82 19.52
C TRP A 622 3.72 -9.30 19.46
N VAL A 623 4.99 -9.57 19.19
CA VAL A 623 5.56 -10.93 19.18
C VAL A 623 6.56 -11.03 20.34
N GLU A 624 6.50 -12.11 21.09
CA GLU A 624 7.37 -12.37 22.23
C GLU A 624 7.77 -13.85 22.28
N PRO A 625 8.86 -14.22 22.96
CA PRO A 625 9.17 -15.61 23.23
C PRO A 625 8.02 -16.30 23.99
N ALA A 626 7.70 -17.54 23.62
CA ALA A 626 6.60 -18.28 24.23
C ALA A 626 6.91 -18.66 25.69
N ALA A 627 8.15 -19.03 25.96
CA ALA A 627 8.60 -19.35 27.31
C ALA A 627 8.95 -18.08 28.12
N GLU A 628 8.67 -18.09 29.42
CA GLU A 628 9.11 -17.04 30.33
C GLU A 628 10.63 -17.11 30.55
N PRO A 629 11.32 -16.01 30.87
CA PRO A 629 12.76 -16.01 31.13
C PRO A 629 13.06 -16.80 32.41
N GLN A 630 14.17 -17.54 32.43
CA GLN A 630 14.60 -18.29 33.61
C GLN A 630 15.15 -17.37 34.71
N SER A 631 15.69 -16.21 34.33
CA SER A 631 16.19 -15.19 35.22
C SER A 631 16.03 -13.82 34.58
N ASP A 632 16.04 -12.76 35.39
CA ASP A 632 16.11 -11.41 34.89
C ASP A 632 17.46 -11.14 34.22
N ALA A 633 17.46 -10.28 33.19
CA ALA A 633 18.68 -9.85 32.52
C ALA A 633 19.57 -9.04 33.49
N PRO A 634 20.90 -9.14 33.39
CA PRO A 634 21.82 -8.46 34.27
C PRO A 634 21.50 -6.97 34.45
N GLY A 635 21.24 -6.53 35.68
CA GLY A 635 20.94 -5.13 36.02
C GLY A 635 19.57 -4.61 35.57
N LEU A 636 18.71 -5.45 35.05
CA LEU A 636 17.37 -5.07 34.62
C LEU A 636 16.30 -5.68 35.56
N SER A 637 15.19 -4.97 35.71
CA SER A 637 14.00 -5.52 36.37
C SER A 637 13.28 -6.53 35.49
N THR A 638 12.38 -7.34 36.06
CA THR A 638 11.55 -8.30 35.36
C THR A 638 10.76 -7.66 34.19
N ILE A 639 10.25 -6.44 34.38
CA ILE A 639 9.53 -5.70 33.32
C ILE A 639 10.49 -5.32 32.21
N GLN A 640 11.65 -4.74 32.51
CA GLN A 640 12.66 -4.35 31.54
C GLN A 640 13.25 -5.59 30.82
N THR A 641 13.38 -6.71 31.50
CA THR A 641 13.79 -8.00 30.91
C THR A 641 12.81 -8.46 29.85
N ARG A 642 11.50 -8.42 30.12
CA ARG A 642 10.45 -8.76 29.15
C ARG A 642 10.46 -7.81 27.94
N GLU A 643 10.65 -6.51 28.18
CA GLU A 643 10.77 -5.53 27.10
C GLU A 643 12.01 -5.74 26.24
N LEU A 644 13.15 -6.10 26.85
CA LEU A 644 14.38 -6.45 26.15
C LEU A 644 14.16 -7.64 25.21
N ARG A 645 13.56 -8.73 25.71
CA ARG A 645 13.26 -9.94 24.93
C ARG A 645 12.35 -9.63 23.74
N ARG A 646 11.25 -8.93 23.98
CA ARG A 646 10.30 -8.50 22.96
C ARG A 646 10.97 -7.63 21.90
N THR A 647 11.76 -6.65 22.33
CA THR A 647 12.48 -5.75 21.42
C THR A 647 13.53 -6.50 20.60
N ALA A 648 14.24 -7.46 21.19
CA ALA A 648 15.20 -8.30 20.46
C ALA A 648 14.50 -9.12 19.37
N VAL A 649 13.40 -9.79 19.68
CA VAL A 649 12.58 -10.53 18.70
C VAL A 649 12.12 -9.61 17.56
N ARG A 650 11.60 -8.43 17.90
CA ARG A 650 11.18 -7.43 16.91
C ARG A 650 12.32 -6.97 16.00
N ILE A 651 13.49 -6.66 16.54
CA ILE A 651 14.66 -6.26 15.76
C ILE A 651 15.11 -7.38 14.82
N LEU A 652 15.16 -8.63 15.28
CA LEU A 652 15.48 -9.78 14.44
C LEU A 652 14.46 -9.96 13.32
N GLY A 653 13.17 -9.90 13.64
CA GLY A 653 12.09 -9.98 12.66
C GLY A 653 12.16 -8.86 11.62
N GLN A 654 12.32 -7.61 12.03
CA GLN A 654 12.50 -6.46 11.12
C GLN A 654 13.77 -6.54 10.27
N SER A 655 14.76 -7.32 10.74
CA SER A 655 15.98 -7.65 9.97
C SER A 655 15.77 -8.82 9.00
N ASN A 656 14.53 -9.25 8.79
CA ASN A 656 14.13 -10.37 7.94
C ASN A 656 14.81 -11.70 8.32
N ARG A 657 14.80 -12.04 9.61
CA ARG A 657 15.38 -13.24 10.17
C ARG A 657 14.30 -14.18 10.69
N TYR A 658 13.48 -14.68 9.78
CA TYR A 658 12.43 -15.67 10.03
C TYR A 658 12.25 -16.58 8.81
N PRO A 659 11.57 -17.72 8.90
CA PRO A 659 11.46 -18.68 7.82
C PRO A 659 10.98 -18.08 6.50
N GLY A 660 11.69 -18.38 5.43
CA GLY A 660 11.42 -17.86 4.09
C GLY A 660 11.87 -16.42 3.83
N ALA A 661 12.44 -15.73 4.82
CA ALA A 661 12.92 -14.35 4.66
C ALA A 661 14.37 -14.28 4.16
N TRP A 662 14.80 -13.08 3.76
CA TRP A 662 16.08 -12.85 3.06
C TRP A 662 17.34 -13.15 3.88
N ASN A 663 17.26 -13.01 5.21
CA ASN A 663 18.35 -13.22 6.15
C ASN A 663 18.11 -14.42 7.05
N GLU A 664 17.28 -15.36 6.62
CA GLU A 664 17.18 -16.66 7.26
C GLU A 664 18.56 -17.33 7.31
N GLY A 665 18.94 -17.89 8.45
CA GLY A 665 20.25 -18.52 8.65
C GLY A 665 21.43 -17.55 8.91
N ALA A 666 21.18 -16.25 9.18
CA ALA A 666 22.25 -15.31 9.53
C ALA A 666 22.99 -15.71 10.81
N GLU A 667 24.34 -15.75 10.74
CA GLU A 667 25.19 -16.30 11.81
C GLU A 667 25.33 -15.43 13.08
N GLY A 668 25.12 -14.11 12.98
CA GLY A 668 25.28 -13.20 14.12
C GLY A 668 24.05 -12.37 14.43
N PRO A 669 23.96 -11.71 15.61
CA PRO A 669 22.77 -10.95 16.03
C PRO A 669 22.44 -9.73 15.16
N GLY A 670 23.38 -9.31 14.34
CA GLY A 670 23.25 -8.12 13.49
C GLY A 670 23.63 -6.82 14.22
N GLU A 671 23.95 -5.82 13.41
CA GLU A 671 24.46 -4.53 13.92
C GLU A 671 23.39 -3.77 14.72
N VAL A 672 22.12 -3.84 14.31
CA VAL A 672 21.01 -3.13 14.96
C VAL A 672 20.77 -3.67 16.37
N LEU A 673 20.77 -4.99 16.58
CA LEU A 673 20.58 -5.56 17.91
C LEU A 673 21.79 -5.24 18.82
N ARG A 674 23.01 -5.39 18.33
CA ARG A 674 24.22 -5.03 19.09
C ARG A 674 24.21 -3.58 19.52
N LEU A 675 23.77 -2.69 18.66
CA LEU A 675 23.67 -1.26 18.96
C LEU A 675 22.60 -0.97 20.03
N TYR A 676 21.44 -1.62 19.90
CA TYR A 676 20.37 -1.50 20.89
C TYR A 676 20.86 -1.92 22.29
N LEU A 677 21.52 -3.08 22.38
CA LEU A 677 22.05 -3.60 23.63
C LEU A 677 23.15 -2.69 24.24
N ARG A 678 24.00 -2.11 23.39
CA ARG A 678 25.02 -1.14 23.84
C ARG A 678 24.36 0.08 24.48
N ARG A 679 23.35 0.67 23.83
CA ARG A 679 22.63 1.84 24.35
C ARG A 679 21.88 1.53 25.63
N LEU A 680 21.32 0.34 25.75
CA LEU A 680 20.67 -0.09 26.98
C LEU A 680 21.68 -0.19 28.11
N GLY A 681 22.85 -0.79 27.88
CA GLY A 681 23.95 -0.87 28.88
C GLY A 681 24.57 0.48 29.26
N GLU A 682 24.55 1.48 28.34
CA GLU A 682 25.01 2.85 28.66
C GLU A 682 24.02 3.60 29.55
N ARG A 683 22.73 3.29 29.48
CA ARG A 683 21.69 3.88 30.34
C ARG A 683 21.61 3.24 31.72
N GLU A 684 21.98 1.98 31.79
CA GLU A 684 21.98 1.18 33.03
C GLU A 684 23.42 0.82 33.39
N PRO A 685 24.16 1.70 34.12
CA PRO A 685 25.61 1.58 34.31
C PRO A 685 26.07 0.34 35.10
N ALA A 686 25.15 -0.38 35.74
CA ALA A 686 25.43 -1.68 36.35
C ALA A 686 25.58 -2.86 35.36
N THR A 687 25.36 -2.60 34.05
CA THR A 687 25.23 -3.65 33.05
C THR A 687 26.23 -3.45 31.91
N GLY A 688 27.07 -4.44 31.63
CA GLY A 688 27.96 -4.44 30.44
C GLY A 688 27.18 -4.79 29.18
N PRO A 689 27.43 -4.09 28.04
CA PRO A 689 26.76 -4.41 26.76
C PRO A 689 27.01 -5.84 26.28
N ASN A 690 28.17 -6.42 26.60
CA ASN A 690 28.52 -7.81 26.26
C ASN A 690 27.77 -8.81 27.16
N ASP A 691 27.49 -8.45 28.41
CA ASP A 691 26.75 -9.29 29.35
C ASP A 691 25.29 -9.41 28.90
N LEU A 692 24.68 -8.30 28.44
CA LEU A 692 23.34 -8.30 27.84
C LEU A 692 23.28 -9.11 26.55
N LEU A 693 24.32 -9.05 25.72
CA LEU A 693 24.35 -9.83 24.46
C LEU A 693 24.44 -11.33 24.77
N THR A 694 25.30 -11.72 25.69
CA THR A 694 25.44 -13.12 26.11
C THR A 694 24.15 -13.63 26.73
N TRP A 695 23.56 -12.84 27.62
CA TRP A 695 22.33 -13.21 28.28
C TRP A 695 21.16 -13.37 27.29
N ILE A 696 20.94 -12.40 26.37
CA ILE A 696 19.83 -12.46 25.41
C ILE A 696 20.03 -13.61 24.39
N GLU A 697 21.27 -13.94 24.03
CA GLU A 697 21.57 -15.08 23.18
C GLU A 697 21.17 -16.40 23.85
N ASP A 698 21.58 -16.59 25.11
CA ASP A 698 21.25 -17.78 25.90
C ASP A 698 19.76 -17.89 26.15
N ASP A 699 19.10 -16.80 26.53
CA ASP A 699 17.65 -16.75 26.76
C ASP A 699 16.82 -17.08 25.51
N LEU A 700 17.13 -16.44 24.37
CA LEU A 700 16.38 -16.69 23.13
C LEU A 700 16.59 -18.11 22.59
N ARG A 701 17.76 -18.73 22.82
CA ARG A 701 18.03 -20.14 22.47
C ARG A 701 17.33 -21.10 23.44
N THR A 702 17.39 -20.83 24.72
CA THR A 702 16.75 -21.66 25.75
C THR A 702 15.23 -21.62 25.64
N SER A 703 14.67 -20.49 25.22
CA SER A 703 13.24 -20.33 24.96
C SER A 703 12.82 -20.81 23.56
N GLU A 704 13.74 -21.41 22.78
CA GLU A 704 13.53 -21.83 21.41
C GLU A 704 13.05 -20.72 20.45
N ALA A 705 13.14 -19.46 20.87
CA ALA A 705 12.75 -18.32 20.04
C ALA A 705 13.70 -18.07 18.86
N VAL A 706 14.92 -18.58 18.97
CA VAL A 706 15.97 -18.52 17.92
C VAL A 706 16.56 -19.92 17.74
N GLY A 707 16.82 -20.29 16.48
CA GLY A 707 17.37 -21.59 16.11
C GLY A 707 18.78 -21.85 16.68
N SER A 708 19.10 -23.12 16.85
CA SER A 708 20.39 -23.56 17.44
C SER A 708 21.61 -23.15 16.61
N ALA A 709 21.47 -23.00 15.28
CA ALA A 709 22.56 -22.76 14.34
C ALA A 709 22.65 -21.33 13.79
N GLY A 710 21.94 -20.36 14.37
CA GLY A 710 21.93 -18.99 13.82
C GLY A 710 21.14 -18.03 14.67
N TRP A 711 20.86 -16.86 14.11
CA TRP A 711 20.05 -15.80 14.73
C TRP A 711 18.76 -15.59 13.95
N SER A 712 18.13 -16.67 13.50
CA SER A 712 16.80 -16.66 12.87
C SER A 712 15.74 -17.05 13.88
N LEU A 713 14.63 -16.34 13.83
CA LEU A 713 13.46 -16.59 14.66
C LEU A 713 12.82 -17.93 14.29
N GLU A 714 12.51 -18.72 15.31
CA GLU A 714 11.84 -20.00 15.20
C GLU A 714 10.37 -19.86 15.61
N PRO A 715 9.42 -20.10 14.70
CA PRO A 715 8.01 -19.97 14.99
C PRO A 715 7.53 -20.75 16.23
N SER A 716 8.08 -21.96 16.46
CA SER A 716 7.69 -22.81 17.60
C SER A 716 7.97 -22.20 18.97
N GLY A 717 9.00 -21.35 19.06
CA GLY A 717 9.40 -20.66 20.30
C GLY A 717 8.76 -19.28 20.46
N LEU A 718 7.85 -18.87 19.58
CA LEU A 718 7.25 -17.53 19.58
C LEU A 718 5.74 -17.57 19.74
N ARG A 719 5.20 -16.55 20.40
CA ARG A 719 3.77 -16.29 20.50
C ARG A 719 3.44 -14.85 20.08
N VAL A 720 2.26 -14.67 19.54
CA VAL A 720 1.69 -13.37 19.23
C VAL A 720 0.72 -13.00 20.33
N ALA A 721 0.89 -11.82 20.89
CA ALA A 721 0.04 -11.28 21.93
C ALA A 721 -0.75 -10.08 21.38
N VAL A 722 -2.03 -10.04 21.69
CA VAL A 722 -2.95 -8.94 21.39
C VAL A 722 -3.63 -8.60 22.69
N ASP A 723 -3.13 -7.58 23.40
CA ASP A 723 -3.85 -7.08 24.57
C ASP A 723 -5.12 -6.36 24.12
N GLY A 724 -6.17 -6.54 24.90
CA GLY A 724 -7.41 -5.81 24.72
C GLY A 724 -7.18 -4.32 24.85
N LEU A 725 -6.78 -3.69 23.75
CA LEU A 725 -6.95 -2.26 23.58
C LEU A 725 -8.46 -2.06 23.40
N ALA A 726 -9.08 -1.59 24.49
CA ALA A 726 -10.46 -1.15 24.57
C ALA A 726 -10.77 -0.05 23.56
#